data_1f9cd86f476003b49b010893868916df
#
_entry.id   1f9cd86f476003b49b010893868916df
#
_cell.length_a   1.000
_cell.length_b   1.000
_cell.length_c   1.000
_cell.angle_alpha   90.00
_cell.angle_beta   90.00
_cell.angle_gamma   90.00
#
_symmetry.space_group_name_H-M   'P 1'
#
loop_
_entity.id
_entity.type
_entity.pdbx_description
1 polymer ?
#
loop_
_entity_poly.entity_id
_entity_poly.type
_entity_poly.pdbx_seq_one_letter_code
_entity_poly.pdbx_strand_id
1 'polypeptide(L)'
;MSEYKPLTCLPVLPLRGIVVFPGCVTHFDVGRSKSARAVEEAMRGDQMIFLVAQRDVQCDEPKKADLYQIGTVAYVRQILRLPGDNMRILVEGKYRAQLTDMIHSEPYFFARAMELDVPDYNASVPRTQALVRQAHQLFEQFIDLAVKSGQENLLQGSAGDDAGELADFVAQNATFGYEDKQKILETLPPVHRLELCVRTMAKELDILRLESEINDQVQQNVNQNQRNYYLREQLHVIREELGEDDDNDADSYRARIQALKLPKETEEKLLREVSRFARQQAGSAEAAVLRNYLDTILDLPWNKETKERLDVKSAAKILGEDHFGLEPVKKRILETLAVRQLAPELPGQILCLVGPPGVGKTSVAISIARALNRHLARLSLGGVRDEAEIRGHRKTYIGAMPGRIMTALIQAKSKNALLLLDEIDKLGSDYKGDPSSALLEVLDSAQNSSFRDHYIEVPFDLSHCMFITTANTTDTIPRALLDRMEVIELGSYTDEEKLQIAKQHLLPKQLKQHGMKRTQVRVSDDAIREIIAGYTRESGVRNLERQLAALCRKCAMRFVSAEPPKRITVTGGNLEAFLGVRKYLPEANAVGDQIGLVTGLAWTAVGGTTLEVEVNVVPGTGKLELTGNLGDVMKESAFAAMSYIRSRAKELGLAPDFYKTNDIHVHFPEGAVPKDGPSAGITICTAIVSALTNRPVRRDVAMTGEISIRGRVLAIGGLKEKTMAALRHGVRTVIIPAENEKDLEEIDQTVRQALQFITVSTADRVLEAALLPAGAPEPETAAPSGTDVLAAIPAPKTRRKPGIRQ
;
A
#
# COMPACT_ATOMS: atom_id res chain seq x y z
N MET A 1 -9.56 -2.14 -56.80
CA MET A 1 -9.88 -3.53 -56.41
C MET A 1 -8.85 -3.91 -55.39
N SER A 2 -9.22 -3.98 -54.11
CA SER A 2 -8.27 -4.43 -53.04
C SER A 2 -8.05 -5.92 -53.27
N GLU A 3 -6.82 -6.29 -53.63
CA GLU A 3 -6.41 -7.69 -53.61
C GLU A 3 -6.54 -8.22 -52.19
N TYR A 4 -7.41 -9.20 -52.00
CA TYR A 4 -7.49 -9.97 -50.76
C TYR A 4 -6.17 -10.70 -50.54
N LYS A 5 -5.34 -10.21 -49.63
CA LYS A 5 -4.15 -10.93 -49.20
C LYS A 5 -4.54 -12.26 -48.52
N PRO A 6 -3.81 -13.37 -48.78
CA PRO A 6 -4.16 -14.66 -48.23
C PRO A 6 -4.05 -14.63 -46.70
N LEU A 7 -5.08 -15.13 -46.04
CA LEU A 7 -5.08 -15.43 -44.62
C LEU A 7 -4.10 -16.56 -44.34
N THR A 8 -3.06 -16.29 -43.60
CA THR A 8 -2.04 -17.29 -43.23
C THR A 8 -2.42 -17.88 -41.86
N CYS A 9 -2.42 -19.22 -41.77
CA CYS A 9 -2.63 -19.94 -40.53
C CYS A 9 -1.29 -20.21 -39.86
N LEU A 10 -1.05 -19.69 -38.64
CA LEU A 10 0.23 -19.76 -37.97
C LEU A 10 0.10 -20.17 -36.49
N PRO A 11 1.09 -20.86 -35.94
CA PRO A 11 1.21 -20.96 -34.48
C PRO A 11 1.40 -19.58 -33.86
N VAL A 12 0.74 -19.36 -32.70
CA VAL A 12 0.79 -18.07 -31.98
C VAL A 12 1.57 -18.20 -30.70
N LEU A 13 2.47 -17.26 -30.48
CA LEU A 13 3.27 -17.18 -29.27
C LEU A 13 2.92 -15.90 -28.49
N PRO A 14 2.19 -16.00 -27.38
CA PRO A 14 1.95 -14.87 -26.48
C PRO A 14 3.22 -14.45 -25.75
N LEU A 15 3.59 -13.15 -25.88
CA LEU A 15 4.77 -12.57 -25.27
C LEU A 15 4.40 -11.73 -24.02
N ARG A 16 5.19 -11.88 -22.95
CA ARG A 16 5.03 -11.11 -21.72
C ARG A 16 5.95 -9.90 -21.69
N GLY A 17 5.39 -8.70 -21.80
CA GLY A 17 6.17 -7.47 -21.71
C GLY A 17 7.20 -7.26 -22.83
N ILE A 18 7.14 -8.06 -23.89
CA ILE A 18 8.03 -8.00 -25.05
C ILE A 18 7.20 -7.74 -26.31
N VAL A 19 7.69 -6.85 -27.14
CA VAL A 19 7.15 -6.57 -28.48
C VAL A 19 8.28 -6.74 -29.47
N VAL A 20 8.02 -7.46 -30.55
CA VAL A 20 8.98 -7.71 -31.63
C VAL A 20 8.58 -6.92 -32.87
N PHE A 21 9.51 -6.21 -33.46
CA PHE A 21 9.27 -5.40 -34.64
C PHE A 21 9.73 -6.08 -35.93
N PRO A 22 9.12 -5.80 -37.08
CA PRO A 22 9.63 -6.24 -38.39
C PRO A 22 11.06 -5.77 -38.64
N GLY A 23 11.85 -6.59 -39.34
CA GLY A 23 13.25 -6.30 -39.64
C GLY A 23 14.23 -6.51 -38.47
N CYS A 24 13.72 -6.72 -37.25
CA CYS A 24 14.54 -6.83 -36.06
C CYS A 24 14.78 -8.30 -35.69
N VAL A 25 15.99 -8.60 -35.21
CA VAL A 25 16.35 -9.89 -34.66
C VAL A 25 16.43 -9.80 -33.16
N THR A 26 15.74 -10.69 -32.46
CA THR A 26 15.74 -10.69 -31.00
C THR A 26 15.70 -12.11 -30.46
N HIS A 27 16.15 -12.29 -29.22
CA HIS A 27 16.06 -13.55 -28.50
C HIS A 27 15.29 -13.40 -27.20
N PHE A 28 14.57 -14.42 -26.81
CA PHE A 28 13.89 -14.48 -25.52
C PHE A 28 13.62 -15.93 -25.10
N ASP A 29 13.32 -16.10 -23.82
CA ASP A 29 13.11 -17.42 -23.23
C ASP A 29 11.61 -17.79 -23.25
N VAL A 30 11.33 -19.03 -23.62
CA VAL A 30 9.98 -19.61 -23.67
C VAL A 30 9.90 -20.71 -22.62
N GLY A 31 9.08 -20.50 -21.59
CA GLY A 31 8.95 -21.41 -20.45
C GLY A 31 7.58 -22.08 -20.32
N ARG A 32 6.52 -21.61 -21.05
CA ARG A 32 5.19 -22.21 -21.00
C ARG A 32 5.12 -23.40 -21.94
N SER A 33 4.50 -24.52 -21.49
CA SER A 33 4.34 -25.73 -22.27
C SER A 33 3.58 -25.51 -23.60
N LYS A 34 2.50 -24.69 -23.58
CA LYS A 34 1.73 -24.31 -24.80
C LYS A 34 2.59 -23.49 -25.77
N SER A 35 3.39 -22.57 -25.25
CA SER A 35 4.31 -21.73 -26.04
C SER A 35 5.44 -22.57 -26.65
N ALA A 36 6.01 -23.49 -25.89
CA ALA A 36 7.05 -24.41 -26.38
C ALA A 36 6.52 -25.26 -27.52
N ARG A 37 5.31 -25.81 -27.40
CA ARG A 37 4.66 -26.59 -28.47
C ARG A 37 4.38 -25.76 -29.72
N ALA A 38 3.98 -24.51 -29.58
CA ALA A 38 3.79 -23.59 -30.72
C ALA A 38 5.08 -23.37 -31.50
N VAL A 39 6.21 -23.21 -30.78
CA VAL A 39 7.54 -23.07 -31.38
C VAL A 39 7.98 -24.37 -32.07
N GLU A 40 7.78 -25.54 -31.46
CA GLU A 40 8.09 -26.84 -32.04
C GLU A 40 7.26 -27.09 -33.31
N GLU A 41 6.00 -26.69 -33.33
CA GLU A 41 5.15 -26.82 -34.52
C GLU A 41 5.60 -25.89 -35.64
N ALA A 42 5.95 -24.62 -35.30
CA ALA A 42 6.54 -23.71 -36.27
C ALA A 42 7.81 -24.31 -36.92
N MET A 43 8.66 -24.95 -36.14
CA MET A 43 9.89 -25.60 -36.65
C MET A 43 9.65 -26.85 -37.53
N ARG A 44 8.50 -27.50 -37.41
CA ARG A 44 8.09 -28.61 -38.27
C ARG A 44 7.56 -28.13 -39.63
N GLY A 45 7.05 -26.88 -39.66
CA GLY A 45 6.53 -26.27 -40.88
C GLY A 45 7.56 -25.37 -41.57
N ASP A 46 7.11 -24.18 -41.93
CA ASP A 46 7.89 -23.15 -42.66
C ASP A 46 8.71 -22.24 -41.73
N GLN A 47 8.80 -22.56 -40.44
CA GLN A 47 9.50 -21.83 -39.38
C GLN A 47 8.90 -20.45 -39.09
N MET A 48 7.67 -20.22 -39.54
CA MET A 48 6.97 -18.98 -39.30
C MET A 48 6.08 -19.07 -38.04
N ILE A 49 6.12 -18.03 -37.24
CA ILE A 49 5.33 -17.94 -35.98
C ILE A 49 4.75 -16.53 -35.84
N PHE A 50 3.54 -16.43 -35.31
CA PHE A 50 2.93 -15.14 -35.01
C PHE A 50 3.19 -14.75 -33.55
N LEU A 51 3.93 -13.67 -33.36
CA LEU A 51 4.31 -13.11 -32.06
C LEU A 51 3.33 -12.00 -31.68
N VAL A 52 2.70 -12.11 -30.54
CA VAL A 52 1.72 -11.11 -30.07
C VAL A 52 1.89 -10.85 -28.57
N ALA A 53 1.90 -9.58 -28.16
CA ALA A 53 2.02 -9.22 -26.76
C ALA A 53 0.72 -9.48 -25.99
N GLN A 54 0.86 -9.80 -24.69
CA GLN A 54 -0.26 -9.86 -23.76
C GLN A 54 -0.59 -8.47 -23.24
N ARG A 55 -1.88 -8.21 -22.98
CA ARG A 55 -2.36 -6.96 -22.35
C ARG A 55 -1.99 -6.89 -20.88
N ASP A 56 -2.12 -8.02 -20.18
CA ASP A 56 -1.73 -8.17 -18.78
C ASP A 56 -0.54 -9.11 -18.67
N VAL A 57 0.58 -8.57 -18.20
CA VAL A 57 1.85 -9.31 -18.00
C VAL A 57 1.72 -10.34 -16.87
N GLN A 58 0.80 -10.14 -15.92
CA GLN A 58 0.59 -11.02 -14.76
C GLN A 58 -0.20 -12.29 -15.12
N CYS A 59 -0.91 -12.30 -16.26
CA CYS A 59 -1.74 -13.44 -16.66
C CYS A 59 -0.89 -14.64 -17.09
N ASP A 60 -0.99 -15.77 -16.37
CA ASP A 60 -0.26 -16.99 -16.70
C ASP A 60 -0.86 -17.77 -17.86
N GLU A 61 -2.18 -17.82 -17.97
CA GLU A 61 -2.89 -18.50 -19.05
C GLU A 61 -3.77 -17.52 -19.84
N PRO A 62 -3.19 -16.79 -20.81
CA PRO A 62 -3.92 -15.79 -21.57
C PRO A 62 -4.98 -16.46 -22.47
N LYS A 63 -6.14 -15.80 -22.57
CA LYS A 63 -7.18 -16.10 -23.56
C LYS A 63 -7.06 -15.13 -24.74
N LYS A 64 -7.83 -15.35 -25.82
CA LYS A 64 -7.84 -14.45 -27.00
C LYS A 64 -8.08 -12.99 -26.61
N ALA A 65 -8.91 -12.71 -25.61
CA ALA A 65 -9.23 -11.35 -25.14
C ALA A 65 -8.04 -10.65 -24.46
N ASP A 66 -7.11 -11.44 -23.91
CA ASP A 66 -5.95 -10.95 -23.17
C ASP A 66 -4.75 -10.64 -24.07
N LEU A 67 -4.91 -10.88 -25.38
CA LEU A 67 -3.88 -10.61 -26.41
C LEU A 67 -4.20 -9.30 -27.13
N TYR A 68 -3.15 -8.63 -27.59
CA TYR A 68 -3.31 -7.54 -28.55
C TYR A 68 -3.76 -8.10 -29.91
N GLN A 69 -4.34 -7.29 -30.74
CA GLN A 69 -4.83 -7.73 -32.04
C GLN A 69 -3.74 -7.67 -33.13
N ILE A 70 -2.79 -6.76 -33.00
CA ILE A 70 -1.71 -6.57 -33.95
C ILE A 70 -0.42 -7.12 -33.32
N GLY A 71 0.27 -7.95 -34.09
CA GLY A 71 1.54 -8.55 -33.73
C GLY A 71 2.46 -8.63 -34.95
N THR A 72 3.55 -9.36 -34.81
CA THR A 72 4.55 -9.55 -35.85
C THR A 72 4.67 -11.03 -36.23
N VAL A 73 4.56 -11.33 -37.50
CA VAL A 73 4.94 -12.63 -38.02
C VAL A 73 6.46 -12.67 -38.11
N ALA A 74 7.04 -13.67 -37.48
CA ALA A 74 8.49 -13.81 -37.36
C ALA A 74 8.96 -15.18 -37.84
N TYR A 75 10.21 -15.23 -38.33
CA TYR A 75 10.91 -16.43 -38.68
C TYR A 75 11.77 -16.90 -37.49
N VAL A 76 11.62 -18.17 -37.10
CA VAL A 76 12.43 -18.78 -36.02
C VAL A 76 13.74 -19.23 -36.58
N ARG A 77 14.84 -18.52 -36.30
CA ARG A 77 16.16 -18.81 -36.83
C ARG A 77 16.89 -19.89 -36.05
N GLN A 78 16.78 -19.90 -34.74
CA GLN A 78 17.50 -20.83 -33.88
C GLN A 78 16.73 -21.10 -32.58
N ILE A 79 16.84 -22.35 -32.10
CA ILE A 79 16.32 -22.77 -30.80
C ILE A 79 17.46 -23.34 -29.99
N LEU A 80 17.62 -22.89 -28.75
CA LEU A 80 18.54 -23.46 -27.77
C LEU A 80 17.71 -24.02 -26.60
N ARG A 81 17.81 -25.32 -26.35
CA ARG A 81 17.12 -25.92 -25.16
C ARG A 81 17.94 -25.64 -23.91
N LEU A 82 17.28 -25.14 -22.90
CA LEU A 82 17.84 -24.85 -21.58
C LEU A 82 17.41 -25.93 -20.58
N PRO A 83 18.11 -26.11 -19.44
CA PRO A 83 17.66 -26.99 -18.37
C PRO A 83 16.28 -26.63 -17.85
N GLY A 84 15.40 -27.62 -17.58
CA GLY A 84 14.06 -27.37 -16.98
C GLY A 84 12.96 -27.05 -17.98
N ASP A 85 12.94 -27.70 -19.16
CA ASP A 85 11.93 -27.51 -20.24
C ASP A 85 11.80 -26.07 -20.81
N ASN A 86 12.72 -25.20 -20.47
CA ASN A 86 12.82 -23.86 -21.05
C ASN A 86 13.57 -23.87 -22.39
N MET A 87 13.12 -23.03 -23.30
CA MET A 87 13.77 -22.83 -24.62
C MET A 87 14.15 -21.38 -24.79
N ARG A 88 15.34 -21.11 -25.30
CA ARG A 88 15.72 -19.80 -25.83
C ARG A 88 15.59 -19.83 -27.34
N ILE A 89 14.82 -18.88 -27.88
CA ILE A 89 14.62 -18.80 -29.33
C ILE A 89 15.17 -17.49 -29.85
N LEU A 90 15.78 -17.58 -31.06
CA LEU A 90 16.19 -16.42 -31.84
C LEU A 90 15.20 -16.26 -32.98
N VAL A 91 14.53 -15.10 -33.04
CA VAL A 91 13.51 -14.80 -34.03
C VAL A 91 13.86 -13.55 -34.83
N GLU A 92 13.43 -13.53 -36.06
CA GLU A 92 13.53 -12.38 -36.95
C GLU A 92 12.12 -11.98 -37.35
N GLY A 93 11.70 -10.75 -36.99
CA GLY A 93 10.42 -10.18 -37.43
C GLY A 93 10.39 -9.97 -38.92
N LYS A 94 9.30 -10.39 -39.60
CA LYS A 94 9.15 -10.25 -41.04
C LYS A 94 8.16 -9.14 -41.41
N TYR A 95 6.95 -9.24 -40.99
CA TYR A 95 5.90 -8.26 -41.28
C TYR A 95 4.84 -8.17 -40.15
N ARG A 96 4.11 -7.08 -40.12
CA ARG A 96 2.97 -6.88 -39.22
C ARG A 96 1.77 -7.68 -39.68
N ALA A 97 1.07 -8.28 -38.73
CA ALA A 97 -0.18 -8.97 -39.03
C ALA A 97 -1.22 -8.74 -37.94
N GLN A 98 -2.48 -8.84 -38.34
CA GLN A 98 -3.62 -8.75 -37.45
C GLN A 98 -4.16 -10.16 -37.15
N LEU A 99 -4.37 -10.46 -35.87
CA LEU A 99 -5.05 -11.66 -35.41
C LEU A 99 -6.53 -11.59 -35.74
N THR A 100 -7.00 -12.35 -36.72
CA THR A 100 -8.38 -12.36 -37.13
C THR A 100 -9.20 -13.38 -36.36
N ASP A 101 -8.79 -14.62 -36.38
CA ASP A 101 -9.55 -15.71 -35.77
C ASP A 101 -8.63 -16.74 -35.10
N MET A 102 -9.01 -17.22 -33.90
CA MET A 102 -8.32 -18.28 -33.21
C MET A 102 -8.92 -19.61 -33.60
N ILE A 103 -8.16 -20.47 -34.25
CA ILE A 103 -8.64 -21.75 -34.74
C ILE A 103 -8.73 -22.76 -33.58
N HIS A 104 -7.70 -22.85 -32.76
CA HIS A 104 -7.70 -23.61 -31.53
C HIS A 104 -6.72 -23.03 -30.50
N SER A 105 -6.96 -23.32 -29.23
CA SER A 105 -6.15 -22.88 -28.09
C SER A 105 -5.44 -24.04 -27.37
N GLU A 106 -5.71 -25.28 -27.77
CA GLU A 106 -5.13 -26.52 -27.28
C GLU A 106 -4.69 -27.39 -28.46
N PRO A 107 -3.53 -28.04 -28.44
CA PRO A 107 -2.49 -28.06 -27.41
C PRO A 107 -1.55 -26.83 -27.43
N TYR A 108 -1.68 -25.94 -28.37
CA TYR A 108 -1.02 -24.64 -28.52
C TYR A 108 -1.96 -23.66 -29.22
N PHE A 109 -1.67 -22.39 -29.20
CA PHE A 109 -2.43 -21.38 -29.89
C PHE A 109 -2.14 -21.44 -31.39
N PHE A 110 -3.19 -21.60 -32.20
CA PHE A 110 -3.12 -21.58 -33.64
C PHE A 110 -4.20 -20.67 -34.21
N ALA A 111 -3.81 -19.71 -35.02
CA ALA A 111 -4.71 -18.66 -35.47
C ALA A 111 -4.52 -18.29 -36.92
N ARG A 112 -5.54 -17.60 -37.47
CA ARG A 112 -5.47 -16.91 -38.75
C ARG A 112 -4.96 -15.50 -38.51
N ALA A 113 -3.90 -15.16 -39.21
CA ALA A 113 -3.33 -13.83 -39.22
C ALA A 113 -3.43 -13.24 -40.64
N MET A 114 -3.81 -11.97 -40.70
CA MET A 114 -3.88 -11.21 -41.94
C MET A 114 -2.73 -10.23 -41.97
N GLU A 115 -1.92 -10.27 -43.00
CA GLU A 115 -0.83 -9.30 -43.21
C GLU A 115 -1.40 -7.89 -43.37
N LEU A 116 -0.80 -6.93 -42.69
CA LEU A 116 -1.20 -5.54 -42.73
C LEU A 116 -0.33 -4.78 -43.73
N ASP A 117 -0.98 -4.08 -44.67
CA ASP A 117 -0.30 -3.23 -45.61
C ASP A 117 0.22 -1.96 -44.93
N VAL A 118 1.49 -1.69 -45.15
CA VAL A 118 2.09 -0.42 -44.75
C VAL A 118 1.85 0.58 -45.86
N PRO A 119 1.15 1.70 -45.61
CA PRO A 119 0.88 2.69 -46.66
C PRO A 119 2.16 3.32 -47.19
N ASP A 120 2.23 3.48 -48.49
CA ASP A 120 3.34 4.18 -49.12
C ASP A 120 3.39 5.65 -48.65
N TYR A 121 4.59 6.17 -48.50
CA TYR A 121 4.81 7.56 -48.10
C TYR A 121 5.89 8.20 -48.96
N ASN A 122 5.90 9.52 -49.06
CA ASN A 122 6.90 10.25 -49.81
C ASN A 122 8.06 10.69 -48.91
N ALA A 123 9.19 10.01 -49.00
CA ALA A 123 10.40 10.30 -48.22
C ALA A 123 10.99 11.70 -48.52
N SER A 124 10.71 12.28 -49.68
CA SER A 124 11.25 13.60 -50.08
C SER A 124 10.53 14.79 -49.44
N VAL A 125 9.44 14.56 -48.68
CA VAL A 125 8.73 15.65 -47.98
C VAL A 125 9.62 16.25 -46.91
N PRO A 126 9.81 17.58 -46.85
CA PRO A 126 10.72 18.22 -45.88
C PRO A 126 10.41 17.86 -44.41
N ARG A 127 9.10 17.67 -44.08
CA ARG A 127 8.66 17.24 -42.73
C ARG A 127 9.16 15.83 -42.41
N THR A 128 9.11 14.91 -43.35
CA THR A 128 9.59 13.54 -43.16
C THR A 128 11.09 13.52 -42.95
N GLN A 129 11.86 14.25 -43.77
CA GLN A 129 13.30 14.37 -43.62
C GLN A 129 13.70 15.03 -42.30
N ALA A 130 12.94 16.01 -41.81
CA ALA A 130 13.19 16.63 -40.52
C ALA A 130 12.94 15.64 -39.37
N LEU A 131 11.87 14.83 -39.43
CA LEU A 131 11.58 13.78 -38.45
C LEU A 131 12.65 12.69 -38.43
N VAL A 132 13.14 12.24 -39.57
CA VAL A 132 14.24 11.26 -39.68
C VAL A 132 15.50 11.79 -39.00
N ARG A 133 15.90 13.03 -39.31
CA ARG A 133 17.07 13.67 -38.68
C ARG A 133 16.88 13.80 -37.16
N GLN A 134 15.69 14.21 -36.73
CA GLN A 134 15.37 14.34 -35.32
C GLN A 134 15.40 13.00 -34.59
N ALA A 135 14.90 11.93 -35.20
CA ALA A 135 14.96 10.58 -34.66
C ALA A 135 16.40 10.10 -34.47
N HIS A 136 17.27 10.28 -35.48
CA HIS A 136 18.70 9.96 -35.34
C HIS A 136 19.35 10.76 -34.22
N GLN A 137 19.14 12.07 -34.15
CA GLN A 137 19.72 12.92 -33.12
C GLN A 137 19.29 12.54 -31.71
N LEU A 138 18.00 12.23 -31.49
CA LEU A 138 17.49 11.82 -30.20
C LEU A 138 17.99 10.41 -29.83
N PHE A 139 18.12 9.52 -30.81
CA PHE A 139 18.64 8.18 -30.59
C PHE A 139 20.13 8.19 -30.25
N GLU A 140 20.96 9.04 -30.87
CA GLU A 140 22.35 9.25 -30.49
C GLU A 140 22.46 9.75 -29.06
N GLN A 141 21.64 10.77 -28.66
CA GLN A 141 21.61 11.26 -27.30
C GLN A 141 21.17 10.17 -26.28
N PHE A 142 20.23 9.32 -26.67
CA PHE A 142 19.80 8.18 -25.87
C PHE A 142 20.95 7.20 -25.64
N ILE A 143 21.69 6.84 -26.70
CA ILE A 143 22.85 5.95 -26.62
C ILE A 143 23.92 6.54 -25.69
N ASP A 144 24.26 7.81 -25.85
CA ASP A 144 25.27 8.48 -25.04
C ASP A 144 24.90 8.47 -23.53
N LEU A 145 23.63 8.66 -23.19
CA LEU A 145 23.16 8.61 -21.81
C LEU A 145 23.06 7.18 -21.28
N ALA A 146 22.61 6.23 -22.10
CA ALA A 146 22.49 4.81 -21.74
C ALA A 146 23.85 4.17 -21.48
N VAL A 147 24.86 4.48 -22.29
CA VAL A 147 26.25 4.04 -22.06
C VAL A 147 26.82 4.61 -20.76
N LYS A 148 26.55 5.88 -20.45
CA LYS A 148 26.97 6.49 -19.18
C LYS A 148 26.29 5.85 -17.96
N SER A 149 25.08 5.31 -18.12
CA SER A 149 24.36 4.58 -17.07
C SER A 149 24.69 3.09 -16.98
N GLY A 150 25.67 2.59 -17.75
CA GLY A 150 26.16 1.22 -17.65
C GLY A 150 25.38 0.18 -18.47
N GLN A 151 24.56 0.61 -19.43
CA GLN A 151 23.79 -0.27 -20.32
C GLN A 151 24.55 -0.50 -21.64
N GLU A 152 25.65 -1.25 -21.62
CA GLU A 152 26.53 -1.47 -22.79
C GLU A 152 25.96 -2.37 -23.89
N ASN A 153 24.83 -3.06 -23.68
CA ASN A 153 24.33 -4.12 -24.58
C ASN A 153 23.34 -3.63 -25.66
N LEU A 154 23.19 -2.33 -25.87
CA LEU A 154 22.10 -1.77 -26.69
C LEU A 154 22.40 -1.64 -28.22
N LEU A 155 23.56 -2.01 -28.71
CA LEU A 155 23.98 -1.66 -30.07
C LEU A 155 24.33 -2.86 -30.95
N GLN A 156 23.33 -3.41 -31.59
CA GLN A 156 23.57 -4.29 -32.78
C GLN A 156 22.77 -3.78 -33.99
N GLY A 157 23.40 -3.04 -34.89
CA GLY A 157 22.89 -2.65 -36.20
C GLY A 157 22.94 -1.14 -36.50
N SER A 158 22.89 -0.75 -37.74
CA SER A 158 22.73 0.63 -38.20
C SER A 158 21.31 0.85 -38.69
N ALA A 159 20.66 1.93 -38.23
CA ALA A 159 19.36 2.35 -38.73
C ALA A 159 19.50 2.95 -40.14
N GLY A 160 18.65 2.54 -41.07
CA GLY A 160 18.50 3.20 -42.38
C GLY A 160 17.75 4.51 -42.29
N ASP A 161 17.64 5.24 -43.39
CA ASP A 161 16.91 6.52 -43.50
C ASP A 161 15.43 6.33 -43.84
N ASP A 162 14.93 5.11 -43.96
CA ASP A 162 13.51 4.81 -44.12
C ASP A 162 12.75 5.09 -42.81
N ALA A 163 11.72 5.92 -42.88
CA ALA A 163 10.99 6.38 -41.70
C ALA A 163 10.34 5.21 -40.92
N GLY A 164 9.89 4.18 -41.62
CA GLY A 164 9.25 3.01 -41.01
C GLY A 164 10.26 2.09 -40.35
N GLU A 165 11.34 1.76 -41.04
CA GLU A 165 12.42 0.92 -40.56
C GLU A 165 13.15 1.60 -39.38
N LEU A 166 13.42 2.90 -39.50
CA LEU A 166 14.03 3.68 -38.43
C LEU A 166 13.19 3.66 -37.16
N ALA A 167 11.87 3.88 -37.28
CA ALA A 167 10.97 3.85 -36.13
C ALA A 167 10.95 2.46 -35.44
N ASP A 168 10.95 1.39 -36.21
CA ASP A 168 10.94 0.03 -35.73
C ASP A 168 12.30 -0.35 -35.07
N PHE A 169 13.38 0.07 -35.66
CA PHE A 169 14.73 -0.12 -35.12
C PHE A 169 14.93 0.62 -33.78
N VAL A 170 14.53 1.88 -33.72
CA VAL A 170 14.60 2.69 -32.50
C VAL A 170 13.71 2.11 -31.42
N ALA A 171 12.46 1.75 -31.75
CA ALA A 171 11.53 1.17 -30.78
C ALA A 171 11.99 -0.19 -30.23
N GLN A 172 12.67 -1.00 -31.03
CA GLN A 172 13.24 -2.26 -30.58
C GLN A 172 14.39 -2.05 -29.58
N ASN A 173 15.28 -1.10 -29.86
CA ASN A 173 16.54 -0.91 -29.13
C ASN A 173 16.41 0.08 -27.95
N ALA A 174 15.39 0.96 -27.94
CA ALA A 174 15.16 1.85 -26.82
C ALA A 174 14.46 1.15 -25.64
N THR A 175 14.64 1.68 -24.42
CA THR A 175 14.07 1.17 -23.17
C THR A 175 12.60 1.55 -22.95
N PHE A 176 11.83 1.73 -24.03
CA PHE A 176 10.41 2.04 -23.94
C PHE A 176 9.61 0.96 -23.22
N GLY A 177 8.60 1.37 -22.45
CA GLY A 177 7.62 0.46 -21.89
C GLY A 177 6.93 -0.38 -22.99
N TYR A 178 6.57 -1.63 -22.69
CA TYR A 178 5.97 -2.54 -23.66
C TYR A 178 4.66 -2.01 -24.26
N GLU A 179 3.88 -1.24 -23.50
CA GLU A 179 2.66 -0.61 -23.99
C GLU A 179 2.92 0.45 -25.06
N ASP A 180 3.97 1.23 -24.90
CA ASP A 180 4.35 2.24 -25.88
C ASP A 180 5.00 1.59 -27.11
N LYS A 181 5.79 0.52 -26.93
CA LYS A 181 6.26 -0.32 -28.04
C LYS A 181 5.08 -0.91 -28.82
N GLN A 182 4.05 -1.39 -28.15
CA GLN A 182 2.86 -1.93 -28.80
C GLN A 182 2.10 -0.86 -29.60
N LYS A 183 1.93 0.35 -29.08
CA LYS A 183 1.32 1.48 -29.82
C LYS A 183 2.11 1.83 -31.07
N ILE A 184 3.44 1.80 -31.00
CA ILE A 184 4.31 2.02 -32.16
C ILE A 184 4.13 0.90 -33.19
N LEU A 185 4.02 -0.37 -32.75
CA LEU A 185 3.77 -1.52 -33.62
C LEU A 185 2.41 -1.40 -34.34
N GLU A 186 1.38 -0.95 -33.63
CA GLU A 186 0.00 -0.79 -34.15
C GLU A 186 -0.15 0.39 -35.13
N THR A 187 0.78 1.34 -35.11
CA THR A 187 0.75 2.50 -35.99
C THR A 187 1.27 2.12 -37.38
N LEU A 188 0.41 1.89 -38.35
CA LEU A 188 0.76 1.45 -39.69
C LEU A 188 1.46 2.53 -40.53
N PRO A 189 0.98 3.82 -40.59
CA PRO A 189 1.63 4.83 -41.41
C PRO A 189 3.05 5.15 -40.94
N PRO A 190 4.10 4.97 -41.78
CA PRO A 190 5.51 5.09 -41.36
C PRO A 190 5.86 6.44 -40.74
N VAL A 191 5.35 7.55 -41.32
CA VAL A 191 5.63 8.91 -40.81
C VAL A 191 5.01 9.14 -39.44
N HIS A 192 3.75 8.70 -39.21
CA HIS A 192 3.09 8.82 -37.93
C HIS A 192 3.74 7.92 -36.88
N ARG A 193 4.21 6.74 -37.27
CA ARG A 193 4.95 5.83 -36.41
C ARG A 193 6.27 6.44 -35.93
N LEU A 194 7.00 7.08 -36.88
CA LEU A 194 8.24 7.77 -36.55
C LEU A 194 7.97 8.99 -35.62
N GLU A 195 6.89 9.76 -35.88
CA GLU A 195 6.49 10.87 -35.03
C GLU A 195 6.16 10.41 -33.59
N LEU A 196 5.45 9.29 -33.46
CA LEU A 196 5.16 8.67 -32.16
C LEU A 196 6.44 8.21 -31.46
N CYS A 197 7.34 7.57 -32.20
CA CYS A 197 8.63 7.11 -31.71
C CYS A 197 9.48 8.27 -31.19
N VAL A 198 9.61 9.37 -31.96
CA VAL A 198 10.34 10.59 -31.60
C VAL A 198 9.76 11.20 -30.31
N ARG A 199 8.43 11.26 -30.18
CA ARG A 199 7.78 11.78 -29.00
C ARG A 199 8.01 10.92 -27.75
N THR A 200 7.98 9.60 -27.91
CA THR A 200 8.26 8.67 -26.81
C THR A 200 9.73 8.72 -26.40
N MET A 201 10.64 8.81 -27.38
CA MET A 201 12.08 8.97 -27.14
C MET A 201 12.41 10.26 -26.38
N ALA A 202 11.78 11.37 -26.73
CA ALA A 202 12.00 12.63 -26.03
C ALA A 202 11.63 12.53 -24.54
N LYS A 203 10.52 11.85 -24.21
CA LYS A 203 10.12 11.62 -22.81
C LYS A 203 11.13 10.72 -22.06
N GLU A 204 11.59 9.68 -22.69
CA GLU A 204 12.56 8.76 -22.12
C GLU A 204 13.89 9.44 -21.85
N LEU A 205 14.34 10.29 -22.77
CA LEU A 205 15.54 11.10 -22.59
C LEU A 205 15.43 12.06 -21.40
N ASP A 206 14.26 12.65 -21.17
CA ASP A 206 14.07 13.52 -19.99
C ASP A 206 14.16 12.70 -18.69
N ILE A 207 13.65 11.47 -18.67
CA ILE A 207 13.78 10.57 -17.52
C ILE A 207 15.25 10.18 -17.30
N LEU A 208 15.96 9.76 -18.35
CA LEU A 208 17.37 9.37 -18.26
C LEU A 208 18.29 10.54 -17.83
N ARG A 209 17.95 11.77 -18.23
CA ARG A 209 18.69 12.96 -17.76
C ARG A 209 18.49 13.17 -16.26
N LEU A 210 17.27 13.04 -15.77
CA LEU A 210 16.99 13.13 -14.34
C LEU A 210 17.69 12.03 -13.54
N GLU A 211 17.71 10.81 -14.05
CA GLU A 211 18.43 9.69 -13.44
C GLU A 211 19.94 9.95 -13.41
N SER A 212 20.51 10.50 -14.50
CA SER A 212 21.92 10.90 -14.55
C SER A 212 22.24 12.01 -13.55
N GLU A 213 21.38 13.04 -13.44
CA GLU A 213 21.55 14.13 -12.45
C GLU A 213 21.50 13.60 -11.01
N ILE A 214 20.59 12.67 -10.71
CA ILE A 214 20.50 12.02 -9.40
C ILE A 214 21.77 11.22 -9.11
N ASN A 215 22.24 10.44 -10.08
CA ASN A 215 23.47 9.67 -9.96
C ASN A 215 24.70 10.57 -9.79
N ASP A 216 24.78 11.68 -10.50
CA ASP A 216 25.85 12.65 -10.38
C ASP A 216 25.83 13.32 -8.99
N GLN A 217 24.64 13.64 -8.44
CA GLN A 217 24.52 14.16 -7.09
C GLN A 217 24.94 13.12 -6.03
N VAL A 218 24.58 11.85 -6.22
CA VAL A 218 25.01 10.75 -5.34
C VAL A 218 26.54 10.58 -5.43
N GLN A 219 27.09 10.59 -6.62
CA GLN A 219 28.54 10.50 -6.85
C GLN A 219 29.28 11.71 -6.26
N GLN A 220 28.75 12.92 -6.39
CA GLN A 220 29.34 14.11 -5.76
C GLN A 220 29.33 14.01 -4.24
N ASN A 221 28.26 13.50 -3.64
CA ASN A 221 28.19 13.26 -2.20
C ASN A 221 29.17 12.16 -1.74
N VAL A 222 29.33 11.09 -2.54
CA VAL A 222 30.32 10.03 -2.30
C VAL A 222 31.74 10.61 -2.45
N ASN A 223 32.01 11.40 -3.51
CA ASN A 223 33.30 12.04 -3.72
C ASN A 223 33.62 13.08 -2.65
N GLN A 224 32.64 13.82 -2.14
CA GLN A 224 32.83 14.74 -1.02
C GLN A 224 33.18 13.99 0.28
N ASN A 225 32.51 12.85 0.51
CA ASN A 225 32.83 11.98 1.63
C ASN A 225 34.23 11.34 1.46
N GLN A 226 34.58 10.88 0.24
CA GLN A 226 35.92 10.38 -0.07
C GLN A 226 36.99 11.50 0.05
N ARG A 227 36.69 12.72 -0.39
CA ARG A 227 37.61 13.86 -0.24
C ARG A 227 37.80 14.26 1.21
N ASN A 228 36.73 14.23 2.00
CA ASN A 228 36.82 14.42 3.44
C ASN A 228 37.61 13.31 4.14
N TYR A 229 37.43 12.06 3.66
CA TYR A 229 38.25 10.92 4.09
C TYR A 229 39.69 11.11 3.68
N TYR A 230 39.98 11.49 2.43
CA TYR A 230 41.34 11.72 1.91
C TYR A 230 42.06 12.88 2.63
N LEU A 231 41.35 13.96 2.94
CA LEU A 231 41.88 15.07 3.72
C LEU A 231 42.17 14.69 5.18
N ARG A 232 41.35 13.78 5.74
CA ARG A 232 41.62 13.19 7.08
C ARG A 232 42.81 12.25 7.02
N GLU A 233 42.96 11.50 5.96
CA GLU A 233 44.07 10.61 5.71
C GLU A 233 45.38 11.40 5.47
N GLN A 234 45.33 12.49 4.71
CA GLN A 234 46.49 13.41 4.59
C GLN A 234 46.86 14.03 5.92
N LEU A 235 45.92 14.44 6.73
CA LEU A 235 46.16 14.89 8.10
C LEU A 235 46.78 13.78 8.96
N HIS A 236 46.34 12.51 8.75
CA HIS A 236 46.92 11.36 9.44
C HIS A 236 48.37 11.11 9.02
N VAL A 237 48.63 11.09 7.71
CA VAL A 237 50.02 10.93 7.16
C VAL A 237 50.96 12.06 7.59
N ILE A 238 50.48 13.32 7.63
CA ILE A 238 51.25 14.47 8.13
C ILE A 238 51.54 14.34 9.63
N ARG A 239 50.63 13.79 10.42
CA ARG A 239 50.81 13.48 11.83
C ARG A 239 51.75 12.30 12.06
N GLU A 240 51.69 11.30 11.17
CA GLU A 240 52.58 10.15 11.17
C GLU A 240 54.05 10.56 10.84
N GLU A 241 54.24 11.45 9.86
CA GLU A 241 55.56 12.04 9.55
C GLU A 241 56.09 12.92 10.70
N LEU A 242 55.18 13.51 11.50
CA LEU A 242 55.53 14.26 12.70
C LEU A 242 55.76 13.38 13.94
N GLY A 243 55.56 12.05 13.85
CA GLY A 243 55.85 11.10 14.94
C GLY A 243 54.83 11.15 16.10
N GLU A 244 53.62 11.63 15.89
CA GLU A 244 52.67 11.92 16.98
C GLU A 244 51.58 10.89 17.24
N ASP A 245 51.37 9.78 16.49
CA ASP A 245 50.01 9.21 16.53
C ASP A 245 49.75 7.70 16.68
N ASP A 246 50.66 6.77 16.52
CA ASP A 246 50.22 5.35 16.55
C ASP A 246 50.24 4.68 17.93
N ASP A 247 51.16 5.04 18.79
CA ASP A 247 51.11 4.56 20.19
C ASP A 247 50.03 5.26 21.03
N ASN A 248 49.65 6.50 20.63
CA ASN A 248 48.68 7.33 21.32
C ASN A 248 47.20 6.84 21.09
N ASP A 249 46.89 6.35 19.88
CA ASP A 249 45.55 5.87 19.59
C ASP A 249 45.21 4.58 20.34
N ALA A 250 46.10 3.61 20.37
CA ALA A 250 45.91 2.37 21.12
C ALA A 250 45.80 2.61 22.62
N ASP A 251 46.59 3.51 23.17
CA ASP A 251 46.53 3.88 24.59
C ASP A 251 45.28 4.68 24.92
N SER A 252 44.84 5.54 23.99
CA SER A 252 43.55 6.22 24.10
C SER A 252 42.38 5.20 24.14
N TYR A 253 42.35 4.20 23.26
CA TYR A 253 41.34 3.14 23.28
C TYR A 253 41.39 2.33 24.57
N ARG A 254 42.58 1.99 25.08
CA ARG A 254 42.74 1.27 26.38
C ARG A 254 42.15 2.10 27.51
N ALA A 255 42.52 3.39 27.62
CA ALA A 255 42.00 4.26 28.66
C ALA A 255 40.48 4.42 28.60
N ARG A 256 39.92 4.58 27.41
CA ARG A 256 38.45 4.69 27.20
C ARG A 256 37.71 3.39 27.57
N ILE A 257 38.23 2.21 27.21
CA ILE A 257 37.65 0.92 27.56
C ILE A 257 37.67 0.71 29.07
N GLN A 258 38.81 0.97 29.75
CA GLN A 258 38.94 0.85 31.21
C GLN A 258 37.99 1.85 31.93
N ALA A 259 37.80 3.04 31.41
CA ALA A 259 36.85 4.01 31.96
C ALA A 259 35.40 3.54 31.91
N LEU A 260 35.03 2.64 31.00
CA LEU A 260 33.71 2.06 30.89
C LEU A 260 33.36 1.06 31.99
N LYS A 261 34.37 0.57 32.75
CA LYS A 261 34.16 -0.41 33.85
C LYS A 261 33.27 -1.58 33.44
N LEU A 262 33.63 -2.22 32.36
CA LEU A 262 32.90 -3.36 31.79
C LEU A 262 33.11 -4.64 32.61
N PRO A 263 32.28 -5.67 32.42
CA PRO A 263 32.56 -7.00 32.97
C PRO A 263 33.93 -7.50 32.53
N LYS A 264 34.69 -8.16 33.44
CA LYS A 264 36.10 -8.55 33.21
C LYS A 264 36.30 -9.28 31.88
N GLU A 265 35.47 -10.24 31.57
CA GLU A 265 35.56 -10.99 30.28
C GLU A 265 35.42 -10.09 29.05
N THR A 266 34.50 -9.14 29.07
CA THR A 266 34.29 -8.18 28.00
C THR A 266 35.45 -7.22 27.88
N GLU A 267 35.91 -6.68 29.00
CA GLU A 267 37.08 -5.78 29.04
C GLU A 267 38.34 -6.46 28.50
N GLU A 268 38.64 -7.69 28.97
CA GLU A 268 39.79 -8.47 28.47
C GLU A 268 39.70 -8.75 26.98
N LYS A 269 38.53 -9.09 26.48
CA LYS A 269 38.32 -9.32 25.04
C LYS A 269 38.59 -8.05 24.23
N LEU A 270 38.07 -6.94 24.67
CA LEU A 270 38.28 -5.64 24.00
C LEU A 270 39.75 -5.18 24.08
N LEU A 271 40.41 -5.35 25.19
CA LEU A 271 41.84 -5.03 25.33
C LEU A 271 42.72 -5.91 24.42
N ARG A 272 42.32 -7.17 24.16
CA ARG A 272 42.99 -8.02 23.15
C ARG A 272 42.80 -7.48 21.75
N GLU A 273 41.59 -7.01 21.39
CA GLU A 273 41.37 -6.38 20.10
C GLU A 273 42.15 -5.06 19.94
N VAL A 274 42.27 -4.22 20.99
CA VAL A 274 43.15 -3.06 21.00
C VAL A 274 44.61 -3.45 20.82
N SER A 275 45.05 -4.53 21.48
CA SER A 275 46.42 -5.04 21.31
C SER A 275 46.68 -5.59 19.91
N ARG A 276 45.62 -6.10 19.23
CA ARG A 276 45.66 -6.53 17.86
C ARG A 276 45.71 -5.32 16.91
N PHE A 277 44.92 -4.26 17.18
CA PHE A 277 44.94 -2.99 16.46
C PHE A 277 46.32 -2.35 16.51
N ALA A 278 46.97 -2.31 17.69
CA ALA A 278 48.32 -1.75 17.87
C ALA A 278 49.43 -2.52 17.11
N ARG A 279 49.19 -3.77 16.68
CA ARG A 279 50.15 -4.57 15.91
C ARG A 279 49.89 -4.47 14.38
N GLN A 280 48.79 -3.91 13.97
CA GLN A 280 48.49 -3.75 12.55
C GLN A 280 49.25 -2.55 11.99
N GLN A 281 49.65 -2.67 10.73
CA GLN A 281 50.29 -1.55 10.03
C GLN A 281 49.24 -0.45 9.82
N ALA A 282 49.64 0.79 10.20
CA ALA A 282 48.82 1.98 9.99
C ALA A 282 48.38 2.07 8.53
N GLY A 283 47.11 2.44 8.29
CA GLY A 283 46.53 2.52 6.94
C GLY A 283 46.14 1.20 6.28
N SER A 284 46.33 0.03 6.95
CA SER A 284 45.83 -1.25 6.42
C SER A 284 44.30 -1.34 6.49
N ALA A 285 43.70 -2.06 5.55
CA ALA A 285 42.25 -2.30 5.57
C ALA A 285 41.78 -2.99 6.86
N GLU A 286 42.64 -3.84 7.45
CA GLU A 286 42.36 -4.54 8.71
C GLU A 286 42.39 -3.58 9.91
N ALA A 287 43.32 -2.63 9.93
CA ALA A 287 43.36 -1.57 10.95
C ALA A 287 42.12 -0.67 10.89
N ALA A 288 41.65 -0.30 9.69
CA ALA A 288 40.41 0.46 9.50
C ALA A 288 39.18 -0.29 10.00
N VAL A 289 39.08 -1.58 9.75
CA VAL A 289 37.98 -2.45 10.25
C VAL A 289 38.01 -2.52 11.79
N LEU A 290 39.20 -2.72 12.40
CA LEU A 290 39.36 -2.76 13.86
C LEU A 290 39.04 -1.41 14.50
N ARG A 291 39.47 -0.28 13.89
CA ARG A 291 39.13 1.05 14.35
C ARG A 291 37.64 1.29 14.37
N ASN A 292 36.95 1.02 13.26
CA ASN A 292 35.47 1.16 13.17
C ASN A 292 34.76 0.27 14.21
N TYR A 293 35.26 -0.93 14.44
CA TYR A 293 34.73 -1.85 15.47
C TYR A 293 34.90 -1.26 16.88
N LEU A 294 36.09 -0.79 17.24
CA LEU A 294 36.37 -0.18 18.54
C LEU A 294 35.57 1.09 18.76
N ASP A 295 35.47 1.95 17.76
CA ASP A 295 34.64 3.15 17.83
C ASP A 295 33.17 2.81 18.05
N THR A 296 32.63 1.86 17.31
CA THR A 296 31.25 1.40 17.47
C THR A 296 30.98 0.88 18.89
N ILE A 297 31.90 0.10 19.46
CA ILE A 297 31.78 -0.40 20.83
C ILE A 297 31.83 0.73 21.87
N LEU A 298 32.70 1.71 21.67
CA LEU A 298 32.82 2.86 22.56
C LEU A 298 31.65 3.82 22.49
N ASP A 299 30.92 3.82 21.35
CA ASP A 299 29.72 4.62 21.17
C ASP A 299 28.49 3.99 21.84
N LEU A 300 28.54 2.69 22.18
CA LEU A 300 27.47 2.04 22.93
C LEU A 300 27.34 2.62 24.35
N PRO A 301 26.11 2.81 24.82
CA PRO A 301 25.84 3.40 26.12
C PRO A 301 25.94 2.37 27.27
N TRP A 302 27.12 1.79 27.51
CA TRP A 302 27.32 0.73 28.49
C TRP A 302 26.83 1.06 29.90
N ASN A 303 27.13 2.27 30.38
CA ASN A 303 26.84 2.72 31.75
C ASN A 303 26.05 4.04 31.77
N LYS A 304 25.56 4.49 30.62
CA LYS A 304 24.82 5.74 30.53
C LYS A 304 23.32 5.46 30.60
N GLU A 305 22.67 5.86 31.68
CA GLU A 305 21.24 5.74 31.86
C GLU A 305 20.58 7.10 32.03
N THR A 306 19.36 7.25 31.56
CA THR A 306 18.51 8.39 31.87
C THR A 306 17.85 8.18 33.22
N LYS A 307 17.71 9.24 34.01
CA LYS A 307 16.97 9.16 35.29
C LYS A 307 15.48 8.96 34.97
N GLU A 308 15.01 7.74 35.20
CA GLU A 308 13.61 7.37 34.96
C GLU A 308 12.66 8.11 35.90
N ARG A 309 11.49 8.49 35.35
CA ARG A 309 10.39 9.09 36.12
C ARG A 309 9.28 8.07 36.21
N LEU A 310 9.08 7.49 37.38
CA LEU A 310 8.05 6.48 37.65
C LEU A 310 6.77 7.06 38.31
N ASP A 311 6.50 8.34 38.14
CA ASP A 311 5.28 8.97 38.68
C ASP A 311 4.09 8.77 37.75
N VAL A 312 3.17 7.89 38.15
CA VAL A 312 1.94 7.57 37.39
C VAL A 312 1.06 8.80 37.18
N LYS A 313 1.01 9.75 38.15
CA LYS A 313 0.21 10.97 38.02
C LYS A 313 0.76 11.89 36.91
N SER A 314 2.08 12.04 36.87
CA SER A 314 2.74 12.80 35.82
C SER A 314 2.55 12.16 34.46
N ALA A 315 2.65 10.81 34.40
CA ALA A 315 2.41 10.07 33.17
C ALA A 315 0.96 10.23 32.67
N ALA A 316 -0.01 10.13 33.56
CA ALA A 316 -1.44 10.37 33.22
C ALA A 316 -1.67 11.77 32.64
N LYS A 317 -1.03 12.79 33.24
CA LYS A 317 -1.11 14.17 32.73
C LYS A 317 -0.53 14.30 31.33
N ILE A 318 0.67 13.75 31.09
CA ILE A 318 1.34 13.81 29.78
C ILE A 318 0.53 13.08 28.72
N LEU A 319 0.04 11.88 29.00
CA LEU A 319 -0.80 11.11 28.08
C LEU A 319 -2.14 11.83 27.79
N GLY A 320 -2.72 12.52 28.78
CA GLY A 320 -3.92 13.31 28.60
C GLY A 320 -3.70 14.57 27.76
N GLU A 321 -2.56 15.23 27.92
CA GLU A 321 -2.18 16.42 27.14
C GLU A 321 -1.85 16.07 25.67
N ASP A 322 -1.24 14.90 25.41
CA ASP A 322 -0.79 14.52 24.08
C ASP A 322 -1.87 13.81 23.25
N HIS A 323 -2.81 13.14 23.90
CA HIS A 323 -3.81 12.31 23.23
C HIS A 323 -5.21 12.60 23.74
N PHE A 324 -6.11 12.94 22.82
CA PHE A 324 -7.53 13.04 23.12
C PHE A 324 -8.17 11.65 23.03
N GLY A 325 -9.09 11.33 23.94
CA GLY A 325 -9.74 10.03 24.01
C GLY A 325 -8.77 8.90 24.40
N LEU A 326 -8.96 7.72 23.89
CA LEU A 326 -8.16 6.51 24.15
C LEU A 326 -8.10 6.12 25.64
N GLU A 327 -9.17 6.37 26.39
CA GLU A 327 -9.19 6.14 27.84
C GLU A 327 -8.85 4.70 28.26
N PRO A 328 -9.36 3.64 27.60
CA PRO A 328 -8.98 2.26 27.93
C PRO A 328 -7.48 2.02 27.70
N VAL A 329 -6.93 2.56 26.62
CA VAL A 329 -5.50 2.44 26.29
C VAL A 329 -4.63 3.15 27.31
N LYS A 330 -4.98 4.40 27.66
CA LYS A 330 -4.28 5.17 28.68
C LYS A 330 -4.31 4.46 30.04
N LYS A 331 -5.48 3.95 30.44
CA LYS A 331 -5.64 3.20 31.69
C LYS A 331 -4.71 1.99 31.71
N ARG A 332 -4.66 1.18 30.65
CA ARG A 332 -3.80 0.01 30.56
C ARG A 332 -2.32 0.35 30.61
N ILE A 333 -1.90 1.41 29.91
CA ILE A 333 -0.54 1.93 29.99
C ILE A 333 -0.20 2.36 31.43
N LEU A 334 -1.10 3.09 32.12
CA LEU A 334 -0.88 3.54 33.50
C LEU A 334 -0.82 2.37 34.48
N GLU A 335 -1.61 1.32 34.28
CA GLU A 335 -1.52 0.07 35.06
C GLU A 335 -0.14 -0.58 34.92
N THR A 336 0.38 -0.70 33.68
CA THR A 336 1.73 -1.24 33.41
C THR A 336 2.81 -0.38 34.07
N LEU A 337 2.69 0.94 34.01
CA LEU A 337 3.63 1.86 34.67
C LEU A 337 3.53 1.79 36.20
N ALA A 338 2.36 1.56 36.76
CA ALA A 338 2.17 1.38 38.20
C ALA A 338 2.83 0.09 38.70
N VAL A 339 2.70 -1.02 37.97
CA VAL A 339 3.42 -2.26 38.26
C VAL A 339 4.91 -2.03 38.26
N ARG A 340 5.45 -1.32 37.24
CA ARG A 340 6.88 -0.99 37.16
C ARG A 340 7.35 -0.09 38.31
N GLN A 341 6.49 0.84 38.77
CA GLN A 341 6.80 1.67 39.95
C GLN A 341 6.93 0.83 41.24
N LEU A 342 6.06 -0.18 41.41
CA LEU A 342 6.03 -1.04 42.60
C LEU A 342 7.14 -2.08 42.57
N ALA A 343 7.52 -2.58 41.41
CA ALA A 343 8.50 -3.65 41.25
C ALA A 343 9.46 -3.33 40.11
N PRO A 344 10.43 -2.39 40.30
CA PRO A 344 11.37 -1.96 39.25
C PRO A 344 12.32 -3.07 38.79
N GLU A 345 12.56 -4.08 39.61
CA GLU A 345 13.44 -5.22 39.34
C GLU A 345 12.78 -6.28 38.43
N LEU A 346 11.45 -6.23 38.27
CA LEU A 346 10.78 -7.17 37.37
C LEU A 346 11.09 -6.85 35.91
N PRO A 347 11.26 -7.89 35.07
CA PRO A 347 11.43 -7.67 33.62
C PRO A 347 10.23 -6.88 33.08
N GLY A 348 10.54 -5.86 32.29
CA GLY A 348 9.52 -5.00 31.70
C GLY A 348 8.60 -5.78 30.76
N GLN A 349 7.29 -5.60 30.91
CA GLN A 349 6.33 -6.12 29.95
C GLN A 349 6.54 -5.45 28.59
N ILE A 350 6.39 -6.21 27.52
CA ILE A 350 6.46 -5.72 26.15
C ILE A 350 5.06 -5.30 25.72
N LEU A 351 4.87 -4.03 25.46
CA LEU A 351 3.56 -3.51 25.01
C LEU A 351 3.47 -3.61 23.50
N CYS A 352 2.40 -4.23 22.98
CA CYS A 352 2.10 -4.28 21.56
C CYS A 352 0.87 -3.41 21.26
N LEU A 353 1.08 -2.28 20.61
CA LEU A 353 0.01 -1.36 20.20
C LEU A 353 -0.54 -1.78 18.84
N VAL A 354 -1.75 -2.34 18.82
CA VAL A 354 -2.39 -2.87 17.62
C VAL A 354 -3.57 -1.99 17.21
N GLY A 355 -3.76 -1.78 15.91
CA GLY A 355 -4.91 -1.04 15.39
C GLY A 355 -4.68 -0.47 14.01
N PRO A 356 -5.69 0.13 13.39
CA PRO A 356 -5.60 0.62 12.03
C PRO A 356 -4.57 1.75 11.87
N PRO A 357 -4.14 2.04 10.64
CA PRO A 357 -3.17 3.11 10.40
C PRO A 357 -3.74 4.48 10.78
N GLY A 358 -2.91 5.31 11.41
CA GLY A 358 -3.27 6.69 11.76
C GLY A 358 -4.02 6.88 13.07
N VAL A 359 -4.22 5.84 13.90
CA VAL A 359 -4.83 5.96 15.23
C VAL A 359 -3.86 6.42 16.33
N GLY A 360 -2.60 6.66 16.00
CA GLY A 360 -1.65 7.25 16.94
C GLY A 360 -0.74 6.27 17.66
N LYS A 361 -0.61 5.01 17.23
CA LYS A 361 0.27 3.99 17.85
C LYS A 361 1.67 4.52 18.15
N THR A 362 2.35 5.01 17.12
CA THR A 362 3.71 5.57 17.26
C THR A 362 3.75 6.82 18.15
N SER A 363 2.73 7.68 18.11
CA SER A 363 2.68 8.87 18.96
C SER A 363 2.45 8.53 20.43
N VAL A 364 1.66 7.51 20.73
CA VAL A 364 1.47 7.00 22.10
C VAL A 364 2.80 6.48 22.67
N ALA A 365 3.56 5.72 21.89
CA ALA A 365 4.88 5.26 22.31
C ALA A 365 5.87 6.42 22.58
N ILE A 366 5.84 7.47 21.77
CA ILE A 366 6.63 8.70 22.02
C ILE A 366 6.22 9.36 23.33
N SER A 367 4.92 9.42 23.61
CA SER A 367 4.41 10.03 24.85
C SER A 367 4.75 9.20 26.10
N ILE A 368 4.77 7.88 25.99
CA ILE A 368 5.25 6.98 27.03
C ILE A 368 6.75 7.24 27.33
N ALA A 369 7.57 7.34 26.27
CA ALA A 369 8.99 7.64 26.44
C ALA A 369 9.21 8.98 27.14
N ARG A 370 8.43 10.00 26.77
CA ARG A 370 8.45 11.33 27.41
C ARG A 370 7.97 11.28 28.86
N ALA A 371 6.94 10.52 29.15
CA ALA A 371 6.40 10.36 30.48
C ALA A 371 7.40 9.71 31.43
N LEU A 372 8.11 8.69 30.97
CA LEU A 372 9.16 7.98 31.71
C LEU A 372 10.50 8.71 31.72
N ASN A 373 10.67 9.78 30.96
CA ASN A 373 11.94 10.46 30.74
C ASN A 373 13.03 9.51 30.17
N ARG A 374 12.63 8.59 29.29
CA ARG A 374 13.53 7.69 28.57
C ARG A 374 13.81 8.20 27.17
N HIS A 375 15.04 8.04 26.70
CA HIS A 375 15.35 8.29 25.31
C HIS A 375 14.67 7.26 24.42
N LEU A 376 14.07 7.75 23.34
CA LEU A 376 13.38 6.91 22.36
C LEU A 376 14.30 6.59 21.18
N ALA A 377 14.40 5.33 20.82
CA ALA A 377 14.91 4.91 19.52
C ALA A 377 13.83 4.15 18.75
N ARG A 378 13.66 4.50 17.48
CA ARG A 378 12.64 3.89 16.61
C ARG A 378 13.32 2.98 15.59
N LEU A 379 12.86 1.74 15.52
CA LEU A 379 13.24 0.77 14.50
C LEU A 379 12.01 0.41 13.67
N SER A 380 12.10 0.58 12.36
CA SER A 380 11.07 0.04 11.45
C SER A 380 11.43 -1.39 11.10
N LEU A 381 10.52 -2.32 11.37
CA LEU A 381 10.65 -3.74 11.02
C LEU A 381 9.97 -4.07 9.69
N GLY A 382 9.22 -3.13 9.13
CA GLY A 382 8.56 -3.31 7.84
C GLY A 382 9.58 -3.52 6.71
N GLY A 383 9.51 -4.68 6.05
CA GLY A 383 10.41 -5.06 4.97
C GLY A 383 11.71 -5.74 5.38
N VAL A 384 11.95 -5.94 6.67
CA VAL A 384 13.08 -6.75 7.18
C VAL A 384 12.83 -8.21 6.84
N ARG A 385 13.81 -8.84 6.19
CA ARG A 385 13.76 -10.25 5.77
C ARG A 385 14.95 -11.06 6.23
N ASP A 386 16.06 -10.42 6.56
CA ASP A 386 17.32 -11.04 6.96
C ASP A 386 17.52 -10.87 8.47
N GLU A 387 17.84 -11.97 9.16
CA GLU A 387 18.21 -11.98 10.57
C GLU A 387 19.40 -11.04 10.85
N ALA A 388 20.33 -10.94 9.89
CA ALA A 388 21.52 -10.10 10.01
C ALA A 388 21.18 -8.60 10.12
N GLU A 389 20.02 -8.16 9.65
CA GLU A 389 19.60 -6.77 9.88
C GLU A 389 19.34 -6.49 11.36
N ILE A 390 18.90 -7.48 12.14
CA ILE A 390 18.60 -7.35 13.59
C ILE A 390 19.85 -7.59 14.41
N ARG A 391 20.60 -8.67 14.09
CA ARG A 391 21.77 -9.14 14.85
C ARG A 391 23.09 -8.64 14.31
N GLY A 392 23.13 -7.93 13.18
CA GLY A 392 24.37 -7.48 12.54
C GLY A 392 25.07 -8.56 11.73
N HIS A 393 26.04 -8.14 10.95
CA HIS A 393 26.92 -9.01 10.17
C HIS A 393 28.22 -9.29 10.93
N ARG A 394 28.81 -10.47 10.75
CA ARG A 394 30.10 -10.78 11.37
C ARG A 394 31.17 -9.77 10.94
N LYS A 395 31.91 -9.21 11.89
CA LYS A 395 32.94 -8.16 11.70
C LYS A 395 34.04 -8.50 10.69
N THR A 396 34.18 -9.78 10.34
CA THR A 396 35.19 -10.25 9.35
C THR A 396 34.83 -9.93 7.91
N TYR A 397 33.60 -9.54 7.60
CA TYR A 397 33.19 -9.17 6.26
C TYR A 397 33.44 -7.69 5.99
N ILE A 398 33.92 -7.37 4.78
CA ILE A 398 34.06 -5.98 4.35
C ILE A 398 32.66 -5.35 4.27
N GLY A 399 32.47 -4.21 4.95
CA GLY A 399 31.17 -3.53 5.04
C GLY A 399 30.26 -4.09 6.13
N ALA A 400 30.76 -4.94 7.02
CA ALA A 400 29.99 -5.39 8.17
C ALA A 400 29.54 -4.21 9.04
N MET A 401 28.30 -4.31 9.53
CA MET A 401 27.67 -3.30 10.39
C MET A 401 26.99 -3.95 11.58
N PRO A 402 26.87 -3.23 12.72
CA PRO A 402 26.08 -3.70 13.86
C PRO A 402 24.60 -3.80 13.45
N GLY A 403 23.87 -4.67 14.13
CA GLY A 403 22.44 -4.84 13.95
C GLY A 403 21.66 -3.58 14.32
N ARG A 404 20.42 -3.52 13.83
CA ARG A 404 19.53 -2.37 14.05
C ARG A 404 19.29 -2.10 15.54
N ILE A 405 19.30 -3.11 16.40
CA ILE A 405 19.13 -2.96 17.85
C ILE A 405 20.31 -2.19 18.45
N MET A 406 21.53 -2.59 18.13
CA MET A 406 22.74 -1.88 18.60
C MET A 406 22.83 -0.47 18.03
N THR A 407 22.55 -0.30 16.76
CA THR A 407 22.50 1.02 16.12
C THR A 407 21.47 1.94 16.80
N ALA A 408 20.32 1.43 17.17
CA ALA A 408 19.28 2.18 17.87
C ALA A 408 19.75 2.62 19.28
N LEU A 409 20.47 1.78 19.99
CA LEU A 409 21.04 2.11 21.30
C LEU A 409 22.12 3.21 21.19
N ILE A 410 22.97 3.13 20.17
CA ILE A 410 23.97 4.19 19.89
C ILE A 410 23.25 5.52 19.64
N GLN A 411 22.18 5.53 18.85
CA GLN A 411 21.38 6.74 18.58
C GLN A 411 20.70 7.27 19.85
N ALA A 412 20.15 6.37 20.67
CA ALA A 412 19.50 6.73 21.94
C ALA A 412 20.49 7.26 22.98
N LYS A 413 21.76 6.89 22.90
CA LYS A 413 22.83 7.25 23.87
C LYS A 413 22.46 6.90 25.32
N SER A 414 21.64 5.89 25.51
CA SER A 414 21.17 5.46 26.85
C SER A 414 20.94 3.96 26.89
N LYS A 415 21.47 3.30 27.96
CA LYS A 415 21.30 1.88 28.21
C LYS A 415 19.84 1.51 28.49
N ASN A 416 19.09 2.39 29.17
CA ASN A 416 17.69 2.19 29.52
C ASN A 416 16.74 2.87 28.52
N ALA A 417 17.08 2.84 27.22
CA ALA A 417 16.26 3.44 26.17
C ALA A 417 14.89 2.75 26.05
N LEU A 418 13.91 3.50 25.50
CA LEU A 418 12.67 2.91 24.98
C LEU A 418 12.88 2.60 23.51
N LEU A 419 12.83 1.32 23.16
CA LEU A 419 12.97 0.82 21.80
C LEU A 419 11.58 0.60 21.20
N LEU A 420 11.23 1.40 20.20
CA LEU A 420 9.98 1.27 19.47
C LEU A 420 10.20 0.44 18.20
N LEU A 421 9.68 -0.77 18.20
CA LEU A 421 9.70 -1.70 17.08
C LEU A 421 8.43 -1.50 16.25
N ASP A 422 8.55 -0.74 15.19
CA ASP A 422 7.39 -0.31 14.38
C ASP A 422 7.11 -1.29 13.25
N GLU A 423 5.82 -1.60 13.01
CA GLU A 423 5.33 -2.48 11.95
C GLU A 423 5.82 -3.94 12.06
N ILE A 424 5.71 -4.54 13.26
CA ILE A 424 6.12 -5.95 13.50
C ILE A 424 5.27 -6.95 12.71
N ASP A 425 4.05 -6.59 12.34
CA ASP A 425 3.13 -7.35 11.49
C ASP A 425 3.61 -7.49 10.03
N LYS A 426 4.62 -6.73 9.63
CA LYS A 426 5.20 -6.75 8.28
C LYS A 426 6.56 -7.43 8.20
N LEU A 427 6.92 -8.20 9.20
CA LEU A 427 8.10 -9.05 9.15
C LEU A 427 7.91 -10.12 8.06
N GLY A 428 8.88 -10.22 7.16
CA GLY A 428 8.92 -11.29 6.16
C GLY A 428 9.87 -12.40 6.60
N SER A 429 9.58 -13.64 6.21
CA SER A 429 10.54 -14.73 6.26
C SER A 429 11.05 -15.02 4.85
N ASP A 430 12.36 -15.16 4.68
CA ASP A 430 12.98 -15.53 3.41
C ASP A 430 13.97 -16.68 3.61
N TYR A 431 14.45 -17.31 2.54
CA TYR A 431 15.46 -18.38 2.56
C TYR A 431 16.76 -17.98 3.28
N LYS A 432 17.00 -16.71 3.56
CA LYS A 432 18.23 -16.16 4.14
C LYS A 432 18.22 -16.04 5.66
N GLY A 433 17.10 -16.28 6.33
CA GLY A 433 17.00 -16.21 7.78
C GLY A 433 15.59 -15.92 8.28
N ASP A 434 15.38 -16.07 9.57
CA ASP A 434 14.13 -15.77 10.25
C ASP A 434 14.32 -14.60 11.23
N PRO A 435 13.97 -13.36 10.84
CA PRO A 435 14.03 -12.21 11.73
C PRO A 435 13.21 -12.37 13.01
N SER A 436 12.14 -13.18 12.95
CA SER A 436 11.29 -13.44 14.12
C SER A 436 12.05 -14.17 15.22
N SER A 437 12.92 -15.10 14.86
CA SER A 437 13.79 -15.83 15.82
C SER A 437 14.80 -14.89 16.48
N ALA A 438 15.38 -13.95 15.74
CA ALA A 438 16.26 -12.93 16.31
C ALA A 438 15.51 -12.01 17.29
N LEU A 439 14.29 -11.62 16.95
CA LEU A 439 13.45 -10.81 17.85
C LEU A 439 13.01 -11.58 19.10
N LEU A 440 12.80 -12.88 19.01
CA LEU A 440 12.49 -13.70 20.18
C LEU A 440 13.60 -13.61 21.23
N GLU A 441 14.88 -13.65 20.84
CA GLU A 441 16.00 -13.48 21.77
C GLU A 441 16.07 -12.07 22.36
N VAL A 442 15.83 -11.04 21.55
CA VAL A 442 15.81 -9.63 22.00
C VAL A 442 14.69 -9.38 23.01
N LEU A 443 13.53 -9.96 22.76
CA LEU A 443 12.32 -9.73 23.55
C LEU A 443 12.16 -10.72 24.72
N ASP A 444 12.95 -11.78 24.77
CA ASP A 444 12.90 -12.74 25.88
C ASP A 444 13.64 -12.19 27.08
N SER A 445 12.96 -11.93 28.19
CA SER A 445 13.54 -11.41 29.42
C SER A 445 14.57 -12.35 30.08
N ALA A 446 14.53 -13.65 29.76
CA ALA A 446 15.51 -14.61 30.24
C ALA A 446 16.84 -14.58 29.46
N GLN A 447 16.80 -14.11 28.21
CA GLN A 447 17.94 -14.11 27.27
C GLN A 447 18.52 -12.74 27.02
N ASN A 448 17.68 -11.68 27.05
CA ASN A 448 18.03 -10.32 26.62
C ASN A 448 19.12 -9.66 27.50
N SER A 449 19.37 -10.15 28.73
CA SER A 449 20.45 -9.68 29.59
C SER A 449 21.87 -10.02 29.05
N SER A 450 21.94 -10.96 28.11
CA SER A 450 23.20 -11.40 27.49
C SER A 450 23.10 -11.39 25.94
N PHE A 451 22.35 -10.45 25.37
CA PHE A 451 22.17 -10.35 23.92
C PHE A 451 23.53 -10.18 23.22
N ARG A 452 23.73 -10.95 22.15
CA ARG A 452 24.95 -10.89 21.33
C ARG A 452 24.64 -10.52 19.89
N ASP A 453 25.07 -9.34 19.54
CA ASP A 453 25.13 -8.90 18.14
C ASP A 453 26.34 -9.55 17.45
N HIS A 454 26.19 -9.99 16.21
CA HIS A 454 27.26 -10.67 15.46
C HIS A 454 28.43 -9.76 15.10
N TYR A 455 28.19 -8.45 14.99
CA TYR A 455 29.26 -7.47 14.78
C TYR A 455 29.99 -7.17 16.08
N ILE A 456 29.23 -6.91 17.14
CA ILE A 456 29.77 -6.52 18.46
C ILE A 456 30.48 -7.69 19.16
N GLU A 457 29.95 -8.92 19.02
CA GLU A 457 30.48 -10.19 19.58
C GLU A 457 30.65 -10.23 21.11
N VAL A 458 30.37 -9.15 21.80
CA VAL A 458 30.35 -9.13 23.28
C VAL A 458 28.91 -9.00 23.76
N PRO A 459 28.59 -9.61 24.92
CA PRO A 459 27.22 -9.54 25.45
C PRO A 459 26.89 -8.11 25.86
N PHE A 460 25.68 -7.66 25.48
CA PHE A 460 25.11 -6.40 25.92
C PHE A 460 23.79 -6.65 26.64
N ASP A 461 23.61 -6.00 27.77
CA ASP A 461 22.45 -6.18 28.61
C ASP A 461 21.30 -5.27 28.16
N LEU A 462 20.27 -5.85 27.55
CA LEU A 462 19.03 -5.20 27.10
C LEU A 462 17.91 -5.21 28.14
N SER A 463 18.10 -5.83 29.32
CA SER A 463 17.07 -5.98 30.36
C SER A 463 16.58 -4.62 30.89
N HIS A 464 17.43 -3.59 30.83
CA HIS A 464 17.09 -2.22 31.21
C HIS A 464 16.25 -1.47 30.15
N CYS A 465 16.20 -1.98 28.90
CA CYS A 465 15.41 -1.39 27.84
C CYS A 465 13.91 -1.64 28.06
N MET A 466 13.09 -0.72 27.56
CA MET A 466 11.66 -0.92 27.44
C MET A 466 11.32 -1.14 25.98
N PHE A 467 10.59 -2.19 25.67
CA PHE A 467 10.17 -2.48 24.31
C PHE A 467 8.70 -2.15 24.11
N ILE A 468 8.43 -1.40 23.05
CA ILE A 468 7.06 -1.17 22.55
C ILE A 468 7.05 -1.59 21.10
N THR A 469 6.09 -2.42 20.72
CA THR A 469 5.87 -2.84 19.36
C THR A 469 4.61 -2.20 18.80
N THR A 470 4.53 -1.99 17.48
CA THR A 470 3.31 -1.58 16.82
C THR A 470 2.96 -2.54 15.70
N ALA A 471 1.66 -2.78 15.51
CA ALA A 471 1.12 -3.60 14.45
C ALA A 471 -0.19 -3.02 13.94
N ASN A 472 -0.57 -3.34 12.70
CA ASN A 472 -1.91 -3.02 12.22
C ASN A 472 -2.89 -4.15 12.54
N THR A 473 -2.43 -5.41 12.47
CA THR A 473 -3.18 -6.62 12.81
C THR A 473 -2.29 -7.58 13.60
N THR A 474 -2.89 -8.50 14.32
CA THR A 474 -2.18 -9.56 15.05
C THR A 474 -2.00 -10.84 14.22
N ASP A 475 -2.75 -10.99 13.12
CA ASP A 475 -2.90 -12.23 12.39
C ASP A 475 -1.59 -12.72 11.74
N THR A 476 -0.75 -11.76 11.34
CA THR A 476 0.53 -12.04 10.66
C THR A 476 1.71 -12.15 11.64
N ILE A 477 1.50 -11.83 12.91
CA ILE A 477 2.54 -11.93 13.93
C ILE A 477 2.67 -13.38 14.40
N PRO A 478 3.89 -13.96 14.41
CA PRO A 478 4.10 -15.30 14.95
C PRO A 478 3.62 -15.43 16.40
N ARG A 479 2.89 -16.49 16.70
CA ARG A 479 2.33 -16.75 18.05
C ARG A 479 3.38 -16.68 19.15
N ALA A 480 4.57 -17.21 18.90
CA ALA A 480 5.67 -17.18 19.87
C ALA A 480 6.09 -15.76 20.28
N LEU A 481 5.94 -14.76 19.39
CA LEU A 481 6.15 -13.34 19.71
C LEU A 481 4.94 -12.77 20.46
N LEU A 482 3.72 -13.08 20.01
CA LEU A 482 2.49 -12.60 20.65
C LEU A 482 2.38 -13.05 22.11
N ASP A 483 2.77 -14.30 22.43
CA ASP A 483 2.72 -14.85 23.79
C ASP A 483 3.62 -14.07 24.78
N ARG A 484 4.60 -13.29 24.28
CA ARG A 484 5.50 -12.45 25.08
C ARG A 484 5.03 -11.00 25.20
N MET A 485 3.99 -10.63 24.45
CA MET A 485 3.55 -9.25 24.34
C MET A 485 2.19 -9.05 25.02
N GLU A 486 2.06 -7.93 25.68
CA GLU A 486 0.75 -7.46 26.11
C GLU A 486 0.12 -6.64 24.99
N VAL A 487 -0.93 -7.19 24.37
CA VAL A 487 -1.63 -6.55 23.26
C VAL A 487 -2.59 -5.48 23.79
N ILE A 488 -2.42 -4.27 23.30
CA ILE A 488 -3.31 -3.12 23.59
C ILE A 488 -3.93 -2.66 22.27
N GLU A 489 -5.23 -2.85 22.12
CA GLU A 489 -5.93 -2.48 20.89
C GLU A 489 -6.31 -1.00 20.89
N LEU A 490 -5.95 -0.30 19.83
CA LEU A 490 -6.34 1.07 19.55
C LEU A 490 -7.45 1.04 18.50
N GLY A 491 -8.66 1.33 18.92
CA GLY A 491 -9.82 1.40 18.02
C GLY A 491 -9.82 2.62 17.11
N SER A 492 -10.82 2.66 16.23
CA SER A 492 -11.07 3.80 15.34
C SER A 492 -11.58 5.01 16.12
N TYR A 493 -11.28 6.21 15.65
CA TYR A 493 -11.82 7.44 16.21
C TYR A 493 -13.21 7.75 15.67
N THR A 494 -14.09 8.27 16.53
CA THR A 494 -15.36 8.88 16.14
C THR A 494 -15.11 10.21 15.42
N ASP A 495 -16.09 10.71 14.70
CA ASP A 495 -15.95 11.98 13.98
C ASP A 495 -15.79 13.16 14.95
N GLU A 496 -16.41 13.07 16.16
CA GLU A 496 -16.23 14.07 17.20
C GLU A 496 -14.83 13.99 17.83
N GLU A 497 -14.30 12.77 18.09
CA GLU A 497 -12.91 12.61 18.53
C GLU A 497 -11.93 13.15 17.48
N LYS A 498 -12.16 12.88 16.18
CA LYS A 498 -11.35 13.44 15.10
C LYS A 498 -11.40 14.97 15.06
N LEU A 499 -12.58 15.55 15.30
CA LEU A 499 -12.72 16.99 15.41
C LEU A 499 -11.87 17.57 16.55
N GLN A 500 -11.95 16.95 17.74
CA GLN A 500 -11.17 17.39 18.89
C GLN A 500 -9.66 17.22 18.67
N ILE A 501 -9.23 16.08 18.13
CA ILE A 501 -7.84 15.82 17.77
C ILE A 501 -7.35 16.86 16.76
N ALA A 502 -8.16 17.17 15.75
CA ALA A 502 -7.83 18.18 14.75
C ALA A 502 -7.61 19.56 15.38
N LYS A 503 -8.49 19.99 16.30
CA LYS A 503 -8.42 21.29 16.96
C LYS A 503 -7.26 21.39 17.94
N GLN A 504 -7.08 20.37 18.78
CA GLN A 504 -6.13 20.43 19.89
C GLN A 504 -4.70 20.11 19.44
N HIS A 505 -4.52 19.20 18.50
CA HIS A 505 -3.22 18.66 18.14
C HIS A 505 -2.82 18.93 16.69
N LEU A 506 -3.64 18.50 15.68
CA LEU A 506 -3.20 18.52 14.29
C LEU A 506 -3.09 19.94 13.72
N LEU A 507 -4.11 20.75 13.84
CA LEU A 507 -4.13 22.11 13.29
C LEU A 507 -3.02 22.99 13.88
N PRO A 508 -2.80 23.02 15.22
CA PRO A 508 -1.69 23.75 15.79
C PRO A 508 -0.31 23.29 15.32
N LYS A 509 -0.13 21.97 15.19
CA LYS A 509 1.07 21.36 14.68
C LYS A 509 1.32 21.79 13.23
N GLN A 510 0.30 21.70 12.38
CA GLN A 510 0.40 22.05 10.96
C GLN A 510 0.64 23.53 10.75
N LEU A 511 -0.03 24.41 11.51
CA LEU A 511 0.24 25.85 11.46
C LEU A 511 1.71 26.17 11.80
N LYS A 512 2.24 25.55 12.86
CA LYS A 512 3.64 25.74 13.27
C LYS A 512 4.61 25.24 12.19
N GLN A 513 4.36 24.08 11.61
CA GLN A 513 5.20 23.50 10.56
C GLN A 513 5.23 24.35 9.28
N HIS A 514 4.13 25.05 8.99
CA HIS A 514 4.03 25.94 7.83
C HIS A 514 4.33 27.42 8.15
N GLY A 515 4.92 27.72 9.31
CA GLY A 515 5.36 29.06 9.68
C GLY A 515 4.22 30.05 10.00
N MET A 516 3.01 29.57 10.27
CA MET A 516 1.84 30.41 10.52
C MET A 516 1.45 30.46 12.01
N LYS A 517 0.94 31.61 12.45
CA LYS A 517 0.41 31.78 13.82
C LYS A 517 -1.08 31.41 13.86
N ARG A 518 -1.57 30.93 15.01
CA ARG A 518 -3.00 30.64 15.26
C ARG A 518 -3.90 31.87 15.05
N THR A 519 -3.38 33.07 15.21
CA THR A 519 -4.11 34.33 15.00
C THR A 519 -4.36 34.66 13.54
N GLN A 520 -3.53 34.14 12.63
CA GLN A 520 -3.58 34.38 11.20
C GLN A 520 -4.59 33.48 10.48
N VAL A 521 -4.74 32.24 10.92
CA VAL A 521 -5.65 31.27 10.29
C VAL A 521 -6.63 30.76 11.34
N ARG A 522 -7.92 30.89 11.05
CA ARG A 522 -9.01 30.33 11.82
C ARG A 522 -9.77 29.32 10.96
N VAL A 523 -9.88 28.09 11.43
CA VAL A 523 -10.69 27.05 10.81
C VAL A 523 -11.89 26.81 11.71
N SER A 524 -13.11 26.90 11.18
CA SER A 524 -14.33 26.65 11.95
C SER A 524 -14.51 25.15 12.21
N ASP A 525 -15.28 24.81 13.23
CA ASP A 525 -15.62 23.42 13.55
C ASP A 525 -16.38 22.77 12.40
N ASP A 526 -17.28 23.52 11.75
CA ASP A 526 -18.02 23.04 10.58
C ASP A 526 -17.09 22.71 9.40
N ALA A 527 -16.03 23.52 9.19
CA ALA A 527 -15.05 23.23 8.17
C ALA A 527 -14.28 21.94 8.46
N ILE A 528 -13.94 21.69 9.74
CA ILE A 528 -13.23 20.45 10.11
C ILE A 528 -14.17 19.25 9.96
N ARG A 529 -15.44 19.35 10.39
CA ARG A 529 -16.45 18.30 10.17
C ARG A 529 -16.64 18.01 8.70
N GLU A 530 -16.68 19.04 7.87
CA GLU A 530 -16.77 18.90 6.43
C GLU A 530 -15.53 18.24 5.82
N ILE A 531 -14.32 18.52 6.34
CA ILE A 531 -13.10 17.83 5.91
C ILE A 531 -13.19 16.35 6.28
N ILE A 532 -13.66 16.04 7.49
CA ILE A 532 -13.80 14.66 7.96
C ILE A 532 -14.79 13.89 7.07
N ALA A 533 -15.95 14.45 6.79
CA ALA A 533 -17.02 13.80 6.06
C ALA A 533 -16.79 13.77 4.53
N GLY A 534 -16.34 14.90 3.94
CA GLY A 534 -16.29 15.06 2.50
C GLY A 534 -14.91 14.85 1.84
N TYR A 535 -13.83 14.86 2.62
CA TYR A 535 -12.46 14.77 2.05
C TYR A 535 -11.62 13.61 2.63
N THR A 536 -12.10 12.94 3.69
CA THR A 536 -11.39 11.83 4.31
C THR A 536 -12.33 10.64 4.56
N ARG A 537 -11.80 9.43 4.37
CA ARG A 537 -12.48 8.16 4.72
C ARG A 537 -11.42 7.26 5.34
N GLU A 538 -11.30 7.29 6.66
CA GLU A 538 -10.26 6.57 7.40
C GLU A 538 -10.66 6.32 8.86
N SER A 539 -10.12 5.25 9.44
CA SER A 539 -10.28 4.92 10.86
C SER A 539 -9.53 5.89 11.78
N GLY A 540 -8.37 6.34 11.37
CA GLY A 540 -7.50 7.25 12.11
C GLY A 540 -7.63 8.71 11.66
N VAL A 541 -6.53 9.45 11.77
CA VAL A 541 -6.44 10.90 11.46
C VAL A 541 -5.31 11.27 10.49
N ARG A 542 -4.71 10.27 9.81
CA ARG A 542 -3.55 10.52 8.93
C ARG A 542 -3.92 11.32 7.68
N ASN A 543 -5.04 10.99 7.03
CA ASN A 543 -5.51 11.74 5.88
C ASN A 543 -6.08 13.10 6.30
N LEU A 544 -6.74 13.17 7.46
CA LEU A 544 -7.19 14.43 8.05
C LEU A 544 -5.99 15.38 8.28
N GLU A 545 -4.89 14.89 8.82
CA GLU A 545 -3.65 15.67 8.96
C GLU A 545 -3.12 16.13 7.61
N ARG A 546 -3.14 15.27 6.57
CA ARG A 546 -2.73 15.64 5.20
C ARG A 546 -3.62 16.71 4.58
N GLN A 547 -4.95 16.64 4.79
CA GLN A 547 -5.87 17.67 4.31
C GLN A 547 -5.67 19.01 5.04
N LEU A 548 -5.48 18.98 6.35
CA LEU A 548 -5.13 20.17 7.13
C LEU A 548 -3.79 20.77 6.67
N ALA A 549 -2.79 19.95 6.38
CA ALA A 549 -1.51 20.40 5.81
C ALA A 549 -1.70 21.04 4.42
N ALA A 550 -2.54 20.45 3.57
CA ALA A 550 -2.88 21.03 2.25
C ALA A 550 -3.58 22.39 2.38
N LEU A 551 -4.53 22.49 3.31
CA LEU A 551 -5.20 23.74 3.64
C LEU A 551 -4.19 24.79 4.13
N CYS A 552 -3.27 24.41 5.03
CA CYS A 552 -2.23 25.31 5.53
C CYS A 552 -1.32 25.79 4.39
N ARG A 553 -0.90 24.92 3.46
CA ARG A 553 -0.10 25.32 2.28
C ARG A 553 -0.84 26.34 1.41
N LYS A 554 -2.13 26.13 1.16
CA LYS A 554 -2.96 27.10 0.41
C LYS A 554 -3.12 28.44 1.14
N CYS A 555 -3.24 28.41 2.47
CA CYS A 555 -3.25 29.62 3.29
C CYS A 555 -1.89 30.35 3.21
N ALA A 556 -0.78 29.60 3.34
CA ALA A 556 0.57 30.18 3.24
C ALA A 556 0.78 30.86 1.88
N MET A 557 0.36 30.22 0.78
CA MET A 557 0.44 30.81 -0.56
C MET A 557 -0.33 32.14 -0.67
N ARG A 558 -1.50 32.27 0.01
CA ARG A 558 -2.25 33.54 0.04
C ARG A 558 -1.56 34.61 0.87
N PHE A 559 -0.84 34.23 1.95
CA PHE A 559 -0.08 35.21 2.74
C PHE A 559 1.18 35.74 2.03
N VAL A 560 1.69 35.01 1.04
CA VAL A 560 2.88 35.42 0.22
C VAL A 560 2.44 36.12 -1.09
N SER A 561 1.14 36.23 -1.39
CA SER A 561 0.64 36.93 -2.56
C SER A 561 0.87 38.46 -2.49
N ALA A 562 0.71 39.15 -3.62
CA ALA A 562 0.94 40.62 -3.73
C ALA A 562 0.08 41.44 -2.76
N GLU A 563 -1.11 40.94 -2.40
CA GLU A 563 -2.01 41.55 -1.43
C GLU A 563 -2.29 40.54 -0.29
N PRO A 564 -1.40 40.45 0.71
CA PRO A 564 -1.56 39.46 1.77
C PRO A 564 -2.71 39.82 2.72
N PRO A 565 -3.65 38.90 2.97
CA PRO A 565 -4.72 39.13 3.91
C PRO A 565 -4.18 39.17 5.37
N LYS A 566 -4.74 40.00 6.23
CA LYS A 566 -4.37 40.05 7.66
C LYS A 566 -4.74 38.75 8.37
N ARG A 567 -5.84 38.11 7.95
CA ARG A 567 -6.38 36.87 8.52
C ARG A 567 -7.16 36.09 7.48
N ILE A 568 -7.05 34.78 7.53
CA ILE A 568 -7.83 33.87 6.69
C ILE A 568 -8.78 33.10 7.62
N THR A 569 -10.08 33.12 7.29
CA THR A 569 -11.09 32.30 7.97
C THR A 569 -11.58 31.24 6.99
N VAL A 570 -11.46 29.97 7.39
CA VAL A 570 -11.94 28.82 6.62
C VAL A 570 -13.22 28.31 7.27
N THR A 571 -14.28 28.25 6.48
CA THR A 571 -15.61 27.77 6.84
C THR A 571 -16.02 26.63 5.90
N GLY A 572 -17.05 25.86 6.24
CA GLY A 572 -17.56 24.81 5.35
C GLY A 572 -17.89 25.32 3.95
N GLY A 573 -18.48 26.53 3.83
CA GLY A 573 -18.88 27.08 2.54
C GLY A 573 -17.74 27.57 1.63
N ASN A 574 -16.54 27.83 2.17
CA ASN A 574 -15.40 28.26 1.33
C ASN A 574 -14.30 27.17 1.23
N LEU A 575 -14.56 25.98 1.74
CA LEU A 575 -13.58 24.89 1.85
C LEU A 575 -13.12 24.40 0.45
N GLU A 576 -14.02 24.37 -0.52
CA GLU A 576 -13.71 23.97 -1.90
C GLU A 576 -12.66 24.87 -2.58
N ALA A 577 -12.59 26.14 -2.20
CA ALA A 577 -11.57 27.06 -2.71
C ALA A 577 -10.15 26.71 -2.19
N PHE A 578 -10.05 25.89 -1.13
CA PHE A 578 -8.78 25.42 -0.55
C PHE A 578 -8.46 23.96 -0.91
N LEU A 579 -9.44 23.06 -0.86
CA LEU A 579 -9.21 21.63 -1.00
C LEU A 579 -9.73 21.04 -2.33
N GLY A 580 -10.45 21.85 -3.12
CA GLY A 580 -11.10 21.41 -4.36
C GLY A 580 -12.45 20.74 -4.09
N VAL A 581 -12.99 20.09 -5.12
CA VAL A 581 -14.30 19.41 -5.06
C VAL A 581 -14.28 18.30 -3.99
N ARG A 582 -15.40 18.11 -3.33
CA ARG A 582 -15.59 17.02 -2.35
C ARG A 582 -15.28 15.66 -2.98
N LYS A 583 -14.54 14.84 -2.29
CA LYS A 583 -14.18 13.49 -2.74
C LYS A 583 -15.26 12.46 -2.42
N TYR A 584 -15.93 12.67 -1.29
CA TYR A 584 -16.98 11.79 -0.80
C TYR A 584 -18.26 12.62 -0.67
N LEU A 585 -19.27 12.22 -1.42
CA LEU A 585 -20.61 12.80 -1.28
C LEU A 585 -21.32 12.10 -0.12
N PRO A 586 -22.22 12.79 0.60
CA PRO A 586 -23.12 12.11 1.50
C PRO A 586 -23.88 11.05 0.71
N GLU A 587 -23.81 9.79 1.13
CA GLU A 587 -24.60 8.75 0.52
C GLU A 587 -26.08 9.14 0.72
N ALA A 588 -26.80 9.36 -0.38
CA ALA A 588 -28.22 9.65 -0.32
C ALA A 588 -28.92 8.38 0.21
N ASN A 589 -29.53 8.49 1.38
CA ASN A 589 -30.35 7.39 1.90
C ASN A 589 -31.38 7.01 0.83
N ALA A 590 -31.50 5.73 0.55
CA ALA A 590 -32.54 5.21 -0.32
C ALA A 590 -33.88 5.81 0.06
N VAL A 591 -34.66 6.23 -0.93
CA VAL A 591 -35.93 6.96 -0.67
C VAL A 591 -37.00 5.93 -0.29
N GLY A 592 -37.34 5.84 1.01
CA GLY A 592 -38.48 5.07 1.50
C GLY A 592 -38.15 3.62 1.91
N ASP A 593 -39.14 2.95 2.49
CA ASP A 593 -39.09 1.54 2.85
C ASP A 593 -39.21 0.69 1.57
N GLN A 594 -38.27 -0.22 1.35
CA GLN A 594 -38.20 -0.97 0.09
C GLN A 594 -38.31 -2.49 0.33
N ILE A 595 -38.80 -3.18 -0.68
CA ILE A 595 -38.88 -4.62 -0.69
C ILE A 595 -37.58 -5.19 -1.26
N GLY A 596 -37.01 -6.18 -0.57
CA GLY A 596 -35.79 -6.85 -1.03
C GLY A 596 -34.51 -6.03 -0.86
N LEU A 597 -34.55 -4.83 -0.26
CA LEU A 597 -33.38 -4.01 0.05
C LEU A 597 -33.19 -3.90 1.55
N VAL A 598 -32.02 -4.30 2.05
CA VAL A 598 -31.67 -4.27 3.48
C VAL A 598 -30.30 -3.67 3.69
N THR A 599 -30.20 -2.76 4.67
CA THR A 599 -28.95 -2.18 5.09
C THR A 599 -28.26 -3.05 6.14
N GLY A 600 -27.16 -3.65 5.77
CA GLY A 600 -26.25 -4.34 6.68
C GLY A 600 -25.13 -3.41 7.15
N LEU A 601 -24.32 -3.89 8.10
CA LEU A 601 -23.18 -3.20 8.63
C LEU A 601 -21.90 -4.04 8.47
N ALA A 602 -20.90 -3.47 7.83
CA ALA A 602 -19.62 -4.10 7.62
C ALA A 602 -18.48 -3.32 8.29
N TRP A 603 -17.40 -4.02 8.58
CA TRP A 603 -16.14 -3.45 9.06
C TRP A 603 -15.04 -3.66 8.02
N THR A 604 -14.23 -2.64 7.82
CA THR A 604 -13.09 -2.65 6.90
C THR A 604 -11.86 -2.04 7.56
N ALA A 605 -10.69 -2.22 6.97
CA ALA A 605 -9.45 -1.61 7.44
C ALA A 605 -9.51 -0.06 7.53
N VAL A 606 -10.46 0.57 6.82
CA VAL A 606 -10.67 2.03 6.86
C VAL A 606 -11.80 2.46 7.79
N GLY A 607 -12.43 1.52 8.52
CA GLY A 607 -13.52 1.75 9.48
C GLY A 607 -14.81 1.02 9.11
N GLY A 608 -15.89 1.34 9.82
CA GLY A 608 -17.21 0.82 9.52
C GLY A 608 -17.82 1.45 8.27
N THR A 609 -18.61 0.65 7.55
CA THR A 609 -19.39 1.08 6.38
C THR A 609 -20.76 0.39 6.42
N THR A 610 -21.74 0.97 5.75
CA THR A 610 -22.99 0.27 5.45
C THR A 610 -22.78 -0.65 4.25
N LEU A 611 -23.58 -1.68 4.19
CA LEU A 611 -23.56 -2.69 3.15
C LEU A 611 -25.01 -2.93 2.71
N GLU A 612 -25.37 -2.45 1.55
CA GLU A 612 -26.69 -2.73 0.98
C GLU A 612 -26.74 -4.15 0.42
N VAL A 613 -27.84 -4.85 0.69
CA VAL A 613 -28.14 -6.17 0.15
C VAL A 613 -29.43 -6.06 -0.62
N GLU A 614 -29.34 -6.27 -1.91
CA GLU A 614 -30.49 -6.27 -2.83
C GLU A 614 -30.86 -7.69 -3.19
N VAL A 615 -32.14 -8.01 -3.13
CA VAL A 615 -32.65 -9.32 -3.54
C VAL A 615 -33.79 -9.16 -4.53
N ASN A 616 -33.66 -9.85 -5.66
CA ASN A 616 -34.69 -9.99 -6.64
C ASN A 616 -35.14 -11.45 -6.74
N VAL A 617 -36.44 -11.66 -6.84
CA VAL A 617 -37.06 -12.99 -6.98
C VAL A 617 -37.85 -13.04 -8.28
N VAL A 618 -37.50 -13.96 -9.14
CA VAL A 618 -38.17 -14.16 -10.43
C VAL A 618 -38.59 -15.61 -10.59
N PRO A 619 -39.66 -15.90 -11.33
CA PRO A 619 -40.01 -17.27 -11.67
C PRO A 619 -38.83 -17.95 -12.38
N GLY A 620 -38.48 -19.17 -11.95
CA GLY A 620 -37.32 -19.85 -12.48
C GLY A 620 -37.20 -21.32 -12.11
N THR A 621 -35.99 -21.80 -11.96
CA THR A 621 -35.66 -23.22 -11.77
C THR A 621 -35.09 -23.54 -10.39
N GLY A 622 -35.08 -22.57 -9.48
CA GLY A 622 -34.59 -22.74 -8.12
C GLY A 622 -33.11 -22.39 -7.95
N LYS A 623 -32.55 -21.52 -8.80
CA LYS A 623 -31.19 -21.08 -8.68
C LYS A 623 -31.05 -19.99 -7.62
N LEU A 624 -30.00 -20.08 -6.81
CA LEU A 624 -29.54 -18.99 -5.96
C LEU A 624 -28.30 -18.37 -6.61
N GLU A 625 -28.45 -17.15 -7.13
CA GLU A 625 -27.37 -16.39 -7.77
C GLU A 625 -26.84 -15.35 -6.79
N LEU A 626 -25.52 -15.34 -6.63
CA LEU A 626 -24.82 -14.44 -5.70
C LEU A 626 -23.82 -13.59 -6.49
N THR A 627 -23.99 -12.27 -6.44
CA THR A 627 -23.11 -11.33 -7.16
C THR A 627 -22.65 -10.20 -6.25
N GLY A 628 -21.54 -9.50 -6.61
CA GLY A 628 -20.98 -8.39 -5.85
C GLY A 628 -19.60 -8.64 -5.27
N ASN A 629 -18.81 -9.53 -5.89
CA ASN A 629 -17.43 -9.87 -5.48
C ASN A 629 -17.35 -10.42 -4.03
N LEU A 630 -18.12 -11.49 -3.79
CA LEU A 630 -18.26 -12.11 -2.48
C LEU A 630 -17.21 -13.17 -2.25
N GLY A 631 -16.58 -13.15 -1.07
CA GLY A 631 -15.73 -14.24 -0.58
C GLY A 631 -16.54 -15.48 -0.20
N ASP A 632 -15.85 -16.56 0.11
CA ASP A 632 -16.49 -17.87 0.32
C ASP A 632 -17.29 -17.91 1.62
N VAL A 633 -16.84 -17.24 2.68
CA VAL A 633 -17.55 -17.15 3.97
C VAL A 633 -18.90 -16.44 3.80
N MET A 634 -18.95 -15.39 3.00
CA MET A 634 -20.20 -14.66 2.73
C MET A 634 -21.16 -15.46 1.87
N LYS A 635 -20.66 -16.25 0.91
CA LYS A 635 -21.48 -17.20 0.12
C LYS A 635 -22.06 -18.30 1.01
N GLU A 636 -21.27 -18.88 1.91
CA GLU A 636 -21.75 -19.87 2.89
C GLU A 636 -22.85 -19.27 3.79
N SER A 637 -22.71 -18.04 4.20
CA SER A 637 -23.71 -17.31 4.98
C SER A 637 -25.03 -17.16 4.23
N ALA A 638 -24.98 -16.92 2.91
CA ALA A 638 -26.18 -16.87 2.06
C ALA A 638 -26.85 -18.26 1.94
N PHE A 639 -26.09 -19.34 1.81
CA PHE A 639 -26.60 -20.69 1.81
C PHE A 639 -27.24 -21.11 3.16
N ALA A 640 -26.61 -20.67 4.28
CA ALA A 640 -27.15 -20.88 5.62
C ALA A 640 -28.49 -20.15 5.80
N ALA A 641 -28.59 -18.90 5.37
CA ALA A 641 -29.83 -18.12 5.36
C ALA A 641 -30.93 -18.79 4.53
N MET A 642 -30.59 -19.24 3.31
CA MET A 642 -31.55 -19.95 2.47
C MET A 642 -32.02 -21.26 3.11
N SER A 643 -31.14 -22.02 3.76
CA SER A 643 -31.50 -23.26 4.45
C SER A 643 -32.44 -22.98 5.62
N TYR A 644 -32.23 -21.93 6.38
CA TYR A 644 -33.15 -21.49 7.44
C TYR A 644 -34.52 -21.11 6.85
N ILE A 645 -34.58 -20.28 5.81
CA ILE A 645 -35.85 -19.85 5.19
C ILE A 645 -36.65 -21.05 4.69
N ARG A 646 -36.01 -22.01 4.06
CA ARG A 646 -36.63 -23.26 3.61
C ARG A 646 -37.22 -24.05 4.77
N SER A 647 -36.54 -24.14 5.91
CA SER A 647 -37.04 -24.86 7.08
C SER A 647 -38.27 -24.18 7.72
N ARG A 648 -38.42 -22.87 7.53
CA ARG A 648 -39.50 -22.02 8.11
C ARG A 648 -40.52 -21.56 7.07
N ALA A 649 -40.50 -22.13 5.86
CA ALA A 649 -41.37 -21.71 4.75
C ALA A 649 -42.84 -21.61 5.14
N LYS A 650 -43.38 -22.61 5.85
CA LYS A 650 -44.76 -22.62 6.30
C LYS A 650 -45.10 -21.46 7.25
N GLU A 651 -44.23 -21.14 8.19
CA GLU A 651 -44.44 -20.10 9.18
C GLU A 651 -44.32 -18.70 8.55
N LEU A 652 -43.49 -18.59 7.51
CA LEU A 652 -43.32 -17.37 6.73
C LEU A 652 -44.42 -17.20 5.66
N GLY A 653 -45.34 -18.13 5.55
CA GLY A 653 -46.43 -18.07 4.54
C GLY A 653 -45.94 -18.32 3.13
N LEU A 654 -44.82 -18.98 2.94
CA LEU A 654 -44.25 -19.32 1.62
C LEU A 654 -44.73 -20.68 1.11
N ALA A 655 -44.83 -20.80 -0.19
CA ALA A 655 -45.12 -22.10 -0.81
C ALA A 655 -44.03 -23.13 -0.47
N PRO A 656 -44.36 -24.39 -0.17
CA PRO A 656 -43.40 -25.41 0.22
C PRO A 656 -42.28 -25.65 -0.83
N ASP A 657 -42.57 -25.34 -2.07
CA ASP A 657 -41.70 -25.55 -3.24
C ASP A 657 -41.14 -24.24 -3.82
N PHE A 658 -41.28 -23.10 -3.10
CA PHE A 658 -40.84 -21.80 -3.56
C PHE A 658 -39.39 -21.81 -4.07
N TYR A 659 -38.54 -22.62 -3.45
CA TYR A 659 -37.13 -22.76 -3.80
C TYR A 659 -36.87 -23.57 -5.08
N LYS A 660 -37.92 -24.16 -5.69
CA LYS A 660 -37.84 -24.85 -6.98
C LYS A 660 -38.46 -24.06 -8.12
N THR A 661 -39.32 -23.11 -7.79
CA THR A 661 -40.15 -22.37 -8.74
C THR A 661 -39.67 -20.95 -8.94
N ASN A 662 -38.75 -20.46 -8.09
CA ASN A 662 -38.20 -19.12 -8.16
C ASN A 662 -36.70 -19.17 -8.20
N ASP A 663 -36.09 -18.37 -9.06
CA ASP A 663 -34.67 -18.01 -9.01
C ASP A 663 -34.52 -16.79 -8.12
N ILE A 664 -33.57 -16.83 -7.20
CA ILE A 664 -33.32 -15.79 -6.22
C ILE A 664 -31.94 -15.23 -6.50
N HIS A 665 -31.88 -13.92 -6.83
CA HIS A 665 -30.64 -13.21 -7.07
C HIS A 665 -30.35 -12.27 -5.91
N VAL A 666 -29.27 -12.53 -5.20
CA VAL A 666 -28.75 -11.67 -4.13
C VAL A 666 -27.58 -10.88 -4.68
N HIS A 667 -27.71 -9.57 -4.69
CA HIS A 667 -26.68 -8.66 -5.17
C HIS A 667 -26.18 -7.76 -4.06
N PHE A 668 -24.85 -7.57 -4.04
CA PHE A 668 -24.19 -6.58 -3.20
C PHE A 668 -23.60 -5.49 -4.09
N PRO A 669 -24.13 -4.29 -4.08
CA PRO A 669 -23.59 -3.17 -4.82
C PRO A 669 -22.09 -2.92 -4.55
N GLU A 670 -21.44 -2.11 -5.39
CA GLU A 670 -19.98 -1.85 -5.33
C GLU A 670 -19.12 -3.10 -5.56
N GLY A 671 -19.34 -3.82 -6.65
CA GLY A 671 -18.63 -5.05 -7.01
C GLY A 671 -17.09 -4.91 -7.16
N ALA A 672 -16.55 -3.70 -7.21
CA ALA A 672 -15.12 -3.45 -7.23
C ALA A 672 -14.43 -3.74 -5.88
N VAL A 673 -15.18 -3.72 -4.77
CA VAL A 673 -14.66 -3.95 -3.42
C VAL A 673 -14.93 -5.40 -3.01
N PRO A 674 -13.90 -6.22 -2.72
CA PRO A 674 -14.11 -7.57 -2.19
C PRO A 674 -14.84 -7.52 -0.84
N LYS A 675 -15.83 -8.41 -0.67
CA LYS A 675 -16.63 -8.50 0.53
C LYS A 675 -16.59 -9.94 1.04
N ASP A 676 -16.16 -10.10 2.29
CA ASP A 676 -16.15 -11.40 2.94
C ASP A 676 -16.48 -11.29 4.43
N GLY A 677 -17.06 -12.34 4.99
CA GLY A 677 -17.39 -12.45 6.40
C GLY A 677 -18.79 -12.95 6.69
N PRO A 678 -19.02 -13.56 7.87
CA PRO A 678 -20.29 -14.17 8.23
C PRO A 678 -21.35 -13.17 8.72
N SER A 679 -20.96 -11.93 9.08
CA SER A 679 -21.80 -10.96 9.78
C SER A 679 -22.96 -10.36 8.96
N ALA A 680 -23.03 -10.65 7.66
CA ALA A 680 -24.16 -10.28 6.79
C ALA A 680 -25.30 -11.31 6.77
N GLY A 681 -25.19 -12.41 7.52
CA GLY A 681 -26.14 -13.53 7.47
C GLY A 681 -27.58 -13.14 7.75
N ILE A 682 -27.85 -12.37 8.80
CA ILE A 682 -29.21 -11.89 9.11
C ILE A 682 -29.71 -10.87 8.09
N THR A 683 -28.80 -10.06 7.52
CA THR A 683 -29.12 -9.09 6.46
C THR A 683 -29.59 -9.78 5.19
N ILE A 684 -28.85 -10.80 4.73
CA ILE A 684 -29.19 -11.62 3.57
C ILE A 684 -30.54 -12.34 3.82
N CYS A 685 -30.68 -12.94 4.99
CA CYS A 685 -31.93 -13.63 5.39
C CYS A 685 -33.14 -12.69 5.32
N THR A 686 -33.02 -11.50 5.90
CA THR A 686 -34.09 -10.51 5.90
C THR A 686 -34.43 -10.02 4.52
N ALA A 687 -33.43 -9.78 3.66
CA ALA A 687 -33.62 -9.35 2.28
C ALA A 687 -34.34 -10.41 1.44
N ILE A 688 -33.96 -11.68 1.57
CA ILE A 688 -34.61 -12.78 0.87
C ILE A 688 -36.05 -12.94 1.35
N VAL A 689 -36.32 -12.92 2.68
CA VAL A 689 -37.68 -13.03 3.23
C VAL A 689 -38.52 -11.84 2.80
N SER A 690 -38.01 -10.64 2.82
CA SER A 690 -38.68 -9.42 2.33
C SER A 690 -39.12 -9.59 0.88
N ALA A 691 -38.24 -10.00 -0.01
CA ALA A 691 -38.52 -10.20 -1.43
C ALA A 691 -39.53 -11.33 -1.65
N LEU A 692 -39.43 -12.45 -0.94
CA LEU A 692 -40.35 -13.59 -1.06
C LEU A 692 -41.73 -13.31 -0.49
N THR A 693 -41.82 -12.52 0.58
CA THR A 693 -43.11 -12.22 1.26
C THR A 693 -43.71 -10.89 0.82
N ASN A 694 -43.08 -10.16 -0.06
CA ASN A 694 -43.46 -8.82 -0.53
C ASN A 694 -43.72 -7.85 0.63
N ARG A 695 -42.88 -7.90 1.68
CA ARG A 695 -42.96 -7.06 2.86
C ARG A 695 -41.82 -6.06 2.86
N PRO A 696 -42.09 -4.73 2.92
CA PRO A 696 -41.05 -3.72 2.95
C PRO A 696 -40.18 -3.83 4.19
N VAL A 697 -38.90 -3.51 4.04
CA VAL A 697 -37.95 -3.38 5.14
C VAL A 697 -37.90 -1.95 5.60
N ARG A 698 -37.90 -1.74 6.90
CA ARG A 698 -37.80 -0.41 7.50
C ARG A 698 -36.47 0.24 7.12
N ARG A 699 -36.53 1.43 6.52
CA ARG A 699 -35.39 2.23 6.08
C ARG A 699 -34.48 2.70 7.23
N ASP A 700 -35.06 2.94 8.41
CA ASP A 700 -34.34 3.42 9.59
C ASP A 700 -33.62 2.33 10.37
N VAL A 701 -33.63 1.09 9.86
CA VAL A 701 -33.03 -0.08 10.49
C VAL A 701 -31.79 -0.53 9.71
N ALA A 702 -30.69 -0.74 10.43
CA ALA A 702 -29.57 -1.52 9.93
C ALA A 702 -29.32 -2.73 10.84
N MET A 703 -28.65 -3.74 10.33
CA MET A 703 -28.45 -4.96 11.08
C MET A 703 -27.08 -5.58 10.84
N THR A 704 -26.60 -6.36 11.79
CA THR A 704 -25.40 -7.17 11.68
C THR A 704 -25.53 -8.40 12.55
N GLY A 705 -25.18 -9.56 12.04
CA GLY A 705 -25.23 -10.82 12.77
C GLY A 705 -24.95 -12.00 11.85
N GLU A 706 -24.27 -13.01 12.36
CA GLU A 706 -24.13 -14.29 11.69
C GLU A 706 -25.40 -15.13 11.91
N ILE A 707 -25.82 -15.87 10.91
CA ILE A 707 -27.00 -16.76 11.01
C ILE A 707 -26.58 -18.23 10.93
N SER A 708 -27.08 -19.03 11.87
CA SER A 708 -26.98 -20.50 11.75
C SER A 708 -28.14 -21.07 10.94
N ILE A 709 -27.95 -22.26 10.41
CA ILE A 709 -29.03 -23.01 9.67
C ILE A 709 -30.28 -23.26 10.52
N ARG A 710 -30.23 -23.11 11.83
CA ARG A 710 -31.34 -23.20 12.77
C ARG A 710 -31.96 -21.85 13.15
N GLY A 711 -31.48 -20.76 12.54
CA GLY A 711 -31.97 -19.41 12.81
C GLY A 711 -31.43 -18.77 14.09
N ARG A 712 -30.37 -19.30 14.72
CA ARG A 712 -29.71 -18.61 15.82
C ARG A 712 -28.88 -17.47 15.25
N VAL A 713 -28.87 -16.34 15.94
CA VAL A 713 -28.04 -15.20 15.62
C VAL A 713 -26.79 -15.25 16.51
N LEU A 714 -25.64 -15.30 15.89
CA LEU A 714 -24.35 -15.46 16.57
C LEU A 714 -23.60 -14.14 16.61
N ALA A 715 -22.65 -14.02 17.56
CA ALA A 715 -21.86 -12.83 17.80
C ALA A 715 -20.99 -12.42 16.61
N ILE A 716 -20.70 -11.13 16.53
CA ILE A 716 -19.89 -10.52 15.47
C ILE A 716 -18.81 -9.64 16.07
N GLY A 717 -17.75 -9.34 15.28
CA GLY A 717 -16.73 -8.39 15.63
C GLY A 717 -16.97 -6.98 15.07
N GLY A 718 -16.26 -5.98 15.62
CA GLY A 718 -16.23 -4.62 15.11
C GLY A 718 -17.55 -3.85 15.31
N LEU A 719 -18.26 -4.09 16.42
CA LEU A 719 -19.54 -3.45 16.68
C LEU A 719 -19.42 -1.93 16.80
N LYS A 720 -18.34 -1.43 17.41
CA LYS A 720 -18.04 0.01 17.53
C LYS A 720 -18.00 0.70 16.17
N GLU A 721 -17.23 0.18 15.24
CA GLU A 721 -17.09 0.74 13.90
C GLU A 721 -18.39 0.65 13.09
N LYS A 722 -19.10 -0.46 13.21
CA LYS A 722 -20.37 -0.70 12.54
C LYS A 722 -21.45 0.27 12.98
N THR A 723 -21.56 0.53 14.28
CA THR A 723 -22.54 1.48 14.83
C THR A 723 -22.22 2.94 14.47
N MET A 724 -20.95 3.29 14.38
CA MET A 724 -20.52 4.59 13.86
C MET A 724 -20.93 4.79 12.40
N ALA A 725 -20.81 3.74 11.57
CA ALA A 725 -21.27 3.79 10.19
C ALA A 725 -22.79 3.94 10.11
N ALA A 726 -23.54 3.20 10.92
CA ALA A 726 -25.00 3.31 10.99
C ALA A 726 -25.43 4.76 11.31
N LEU A 727 -24.78 5.38 12.30
CA LEU A 727 -25.07 6.77 12.66
C LEU A 727 -24.80 7.76 11.52
N ARG A 728 -23.67 7.61 10.82
CA ARG A 728 -23.31 8.45 9.66
C ARG A 728 -24.33 8.36 8.53
N HIS A 729 -24.89 7.17 8.30
CA HIS A 729 -25.90 6.94 7.27
C HIS A 729 -27.31 7.29 7.72
N GLY A 730 -27.47 7.90 8.90
CA GLY A 730 -28.78 8.35 9.41
C GLY A 730 -29.69 7.22 9.84
N VAL A 731 -29.17 6.03 10.07
CA VAL A 731 -29.89 4.91 10.69
C VAL A 731 -30.25 5.27 12.12
N ARG A 732 -31.46 4.86 12.57
CA ARG A 732 -31.91 5.12 13.93
C ARG A 732 -31.91 3.86 14.79
N THR A 733 -32.13 2.72 14.20
CA THR A 733 -32.25 1.44 14.89
C THR A 733 -31.22 0.45 14.38
N VAL A 734 -30.47 -0.16 15.28
CA VAL A 734 -29.46 -1.18 14.92
C VAL A 734 -29.84 -2.50 15.59
N ILE A 735 -30.01 -3.56 14.78
CA ILE A 735 -30.25 -4.91 15.25
C ILE A 735 -28.90 -5.63 15.41
N ILE A 736 -28.63 -6.12 16.61
CA ILE A 736 -27.39 -6.78 16.97
C ILE A 736 -27.64 -8.15 17.64
N PRO A 737 -26.69 -9.08 17.59
CA PRO A 737 -26.79 -10.33 18.34
C PRO A 737 -26.85 -10.07 19.87
N ALA A 738 -27.61 -10.87 20.59
CA ALA A 738 -27.71 -10.76 22.06
C ALA A 738 -26.35 -10.97 22.76
N GLU A 739 -25.48 -11.80 22.19
CA GLU A 739 -24.14 -12.05 22.73
C GLU A 739 -23.21 -10.80 22.65
N ASN A 740 -23.53 -9.82 21.77
CA ASN A 740 -22.81 -8.56 21.65
C ASN A 740 -23.39 -7.43 22.56
N GLU A 741 -24.34 -7.73 23.44
CA GLU A 741 -24.87 -6.74 24.38
C GLU A 741 -23.77 -6.17 25.30
N LYS A 742 -22.82 -7.00 25.71
CA LYS A 742 -21.63 -6.59 26.49
C LYS A 742 -20.76 -5.56 25.74
N ASP A 743 -20.69 -5.63 24.41
CA ASP A 743 -19.85 -4.76 23.59
C ASP A 743 -20.45 -3.35 23.44
N LEU A 744 -21.72 -3.16 23.87
CA LEU A 744 -22.35 -1.83 23.95
C LEU A 744 -21.66 -0.90 24.94
N GLU A 745 -20.95 -1.43 25.93
CA GLU A 745 -20.19 -0.63 26.89
C GLU A 745 -18.96 0.04 26.23
N GLU A 746 -18.45 -0.54 25.14
CA GLU A 746 -17.30 0.00 24.40
C GLU A 746 -17.69 1.08 23.38
N ILE A 747 -18.99 1.24 23.11
CA ILE A 747 -19.51 2.23 22.16
C ILE A 747 -19.52 3.60 22.82
N ASP A 748 -19.06 4.61 22.06
CA ASP A 748 -19.10 6.01 22.49
C ASP A 748 -20.50 6.42 22.93
N GLN A 749 -20.58 7.17 24.03
CA GLN A 749 -21.88 7.62 24.60
C GLN A 749 -22.73 8.41 23.62
N THR A 750 -22.10 9.20 22.74
CA THR A 750 -22.79 9.99 21.70
C THR A 750 -23.50 9.08 20.73
N VAL A 751 -22.82 8.01 20.26
CA VAL A 751 -23.39 7.00 19.36
C VAL A 751 -24.48 6.20 20.06
N ARG A 752 -24.24 5.80 21.32
CA ARG A 752 -25.17 5.02 22.11
C ARG A 752 -26.48 5.77 22.43
N GLN A 753 -26.42 7.08 22.61
CA GLN A 753 -27.61 7.92 22.82
C GLN A 753 -28.35 8.22 21.52
N ALA A 754 -27.68 8.23 20.40
CA ALA A 754 -28.26 8.55 19.09
C ALA A 754 -28.92 7.36 18.41
N LEU A 755 -28.56 6.13 18.76
CA LEU A 755 -29.03 4.88 18.14
C LEU A 755 -29.87 4.07 19.14
N GLN A 756 -30.96 3.47 18.65
CA GLN A 756 -31.71 2.45 19.36
C GLN A 756 -31.15 1.07 19.02
N PHE A 757 -30.82 0.30 20.05
CA PHE A 757 -30.32 -1.07 19.87
C PHE A 757 -31.40 -2.09 20.16
N ILE A 758 -31.54 -3.08 19.26
CA ILE A 758 -32.40 -4.24 19.43
C ILE A 758 -31.51 -5.47 19.49
N THR A 759 -31.43 -6.10 20.64
CA THR A 759 -30.67 -7.34 20.84
C THR A 759 -31.53 -8.56 20.49
N VAL A 760 -31.02 -9.44 19.64
CA VAL A 760 -31.75 -10.59 19.12
C VAL A 760 -30.94 -11.87 19.25
N SER A 761 -31.59 -12.98 19.57
CA SER A 761 -31.00 -14.33 19.62
C SER A 761 -31.44 -15.22 18.47
N THR A 762 -32.51 -14.85 17.76
CA THR A 762 -33.10 -15.62 16.68
C THR A 762 -33.45 -14.76 15.47
N ALA A 763 -33.38 -15.34 14.29
CA ALA A 763 -33.71 -14.66 13.04
C ALA A 763 -35.21 -14.28 12.97
N ASP A 764 -36.10 -14.99 13.65
CA ASP A 764 -37.52 -14.62 13.71
C ASP A 764 -37.69 -13.23 14.34
N ARG A 765 -36.96 -12.93 15.42
CA ARG A 765 -36.96 -11.62 16.06
C ARG A 765 -36.36 -10.52 15.18
N VAL A 766 -35.38 -10.87 14.34
CA VAL A 766 -34.84 -9.93 13.35
C VAL A 766 -35.94 -9.55 12.36
N LEU A 767 -36.66 -10.55 11.82
CA LEU A 767 -37.74 -10.34 10.85
C LEU A 767 -38.90 -9.54 11.43
N GLU A 768 -39.31 -9.81 12.69
CA GLU A 768 -40.33 -9.03 13.41
C GLU A 768 -39.91 -7.55 13.58
N ALA A 769 -38.65 -7.28 13.87
CA ALA A 769 -38.16 -5.92 14.10
C ALA A 769 -37.95 -5.11 12.81
N ALA A 770 -37.55 -5.79 11.73
CA ALA A 770 -37.13 -5.16 10.49
C ALA A 770 -38.23 -5.05 9.43
N LEU A 771 -39.17 -6.02 9.35
CA LEU A 771 -40.17 -6.07 8.31
C LEU A 771 -41.49 -5.40 8.72
N LEU A 772 -42.01 -4.55 7.84
CA LEU A 772 -43.35 -3.98 7.98
C LEU A 772 -44.44 -5.01 7.65
N PRO A 773 -45.70 -4.82 8.11
CA PRO A 773 -46.83 -5.66 7.73
C PRO A 773 -47.02 -5.66 6.21
N ALA A 774 -47.50 -6.80 5.67
CA ALA A 774 -47.84 -6.90 4.25
C ALA A 774 -48.96 -5.88 3.94
N GLY A 775 -48.80 -5.08 2.87
CA GLY A 775 -49.77 -4.08 2.48
C GLY A 775 -49.60 -2.70 3.12
N ALA A 776 -48.50 -2.43 3.79
CA ALA A 776 -48.12 -1.05 4.12
C ALA A 776 -47.97 -0.23 2.81
N PRO A 777 -48.57 0.95 2.68
CA PRO A 777 -48.52 1.74 1.47
C PRO A 777 -47.05 2.03 1.14
N GLU A 778 -46.66 1.76 -0.10
CA GLU A 778 -45.40 2.29 -0.63
C GLU A 778 -45.46 3.82 -0.45
N PRO A 779 -44.46 4.45 0.21
CA PRO A 779 -44.40 5.89 0.23
C PRO A 779 -44.36 6.35 -1.25
N GLU A 780 -45.30 7.23 -1.63
CA GLU A 780 -45.34 7.83 -2.96
C GLU A 780 -43.93 8.20 -3.38
N THR A 781 -43.42 7.50 -4.36
CA THR A 781 -42.21 7.92 -5.07
C THR A 781 -42.52 9.26 -5.70
N ALA A 782 -42.10 10.34 -5.07
CA ALA A 782 -41.99 11.62 -5.73
C ALA A 782 -41.02 11.38 -6.90
N ALA A 783 -41.57 11.09 -8.04
CA ALA A 783 -40.86 11.06 -9.29
C ALA A 783 -40.09 12.41 -9.38
N PRO A 784 -38.80 12.43 -9.62
CA PRO A 784 -38.13 13.68 -9.88
C PRO A 784 -38.84 14.29 -11.10
N SER A 785 -39.56 15.41 -10.88
CA SER A 785 -40.12 16.18 -11.94
C SER A 785 -38.98 16.63 -12.85
N GLY A 786 -38.79 15.90 -13.95
CA GLY A 786 -37.71 16.07 -14.92
C GLY A 786 -37.86 17.34 -15.79
N THR A 787 -38.42 18.42 -15.27
CA THR A 787 -38.66 19.68 -16.00
C THR A 787 -37.89 20.87 -15.50
N ASP A 788 -37.18 20.79 -14.34
CA ASP A 788 -36.53 22.01 -13.80
C ASP A 788 -35.01 22.05 -13.90
N VAL A 789 -34.34 21.04 -14.44
CA VAL A 789 -32.86 21.04 -14.54
C VAL A 789 -32.34 21.63 -15.86
N LEU A 790 -33.22 21.84 -16.87
CA LEU A 790 -32.83 22.42 -18.17
C LEU A 790 -32.99 23.95 -18.27
N ALA A 791 -33.52 24.62 -17.25
CA ALA A 791 -33.76 26.06 -17.30
C ALA A 791 -32.65 26.96 -16.73
N ALA A 792 -31.54 26.40 -16.25
CA ALA A 792 -30.48 27.13 -15.54
C ALA A 792 -29.11 27.14 -16.24
N ILE A 793 -29.04 26.90 -17.58
CA ILE A 793 -27.81 27.16 -18.32
C ILE A 793 -27.95 28.52 -19.02
N PRO A 794 -27.33 29.61 -18.54
CA PRO A 794 -27.34 30.87 -19.24
C PRO A 794 -26.53 30.72 -20.54
N ALA A 795 -27.17 31.05 -21.67
CA ALA A 795 -26.51 31.05 -22.97
C ALA A 795 -25.24 31.93 -22.97
N PRO A 796 -24.15 31.51 -23.62
CA PRO A 796 -22.93 32.29 -23.64
C PRO A 796 -23.17 33.61 -24.34
N LYS A 797 -22.95 34.74 -23.66
CA LYS A 797 -22.98 36.09 -24.24
C LYS A 797 -21.86 36.19 -25.27
N THR A 798 -22.23 36.24 -26.55
CA THR A 798 -21.36 36.55 -27.66
C THR A 798 -20.80 37.97 -27.49
N ARG A 799 -19.51 38.07 -27.17
CA ARG A 799 -18.76 39.34 -27.22
C ARG A 799 -18.63 39.76 -28.67
N ARG A 800 -19.34 40.85 -29.05
CA ARG A 800 -19.09 41.58 -30.28
C ARG A 800 -17.68 42.16 -30.26
N LYS A 801 -16.87 41.80 -31.28
CA LYS A 801 -15.59 42.45 -31.56
C LYS A 801 -15.81 43.91 -31.92
N PRO A 802 -15.02 44.88 -31.42
CA PRO A 802 -15.04 46.25 -31.93
C PRO A 802 -14.43 46.29 -33.32
N GLY A 803 -15.13 46.92 -34.24
CA GLY A 803 -14.70 47.14 -35.62
C GLY A 803 -13.49 48.09 -35.66
N ILE A 804 -12.49 47.70 -36.44
CA ILE A 804 -11.39 48.56 -36.88
C ILE A 804 -11.96 49.55 -37.89
N ARG A 805 -11.92 50.84 -37.57
CA ARG A 805 -12.00 51.91 -38.58
C ARG A 805 -10.57 52.26 -38.99
N GLN A 806 -10.43 52.46 -40.30
CA GLN A 806 -9.27 52.86 -41.07
C GLN A 806 -8.23 53.71 -40.38
#